data_724ce1e0f41faa7327b453614a286b85
#
_entry.id   724ce1e0f41faa7327b453614a286b85
#
_cell.length_a   1.000
_cell.length_b   1.000
_cell.length_c   1.000
_cell.angle_alpha   90.00
_cell.angle_beta   90.00
_cell.angle_gamma   90.00
#
_symmetry.space_group_name_H-M   'P 1'
#
loop_
_entity.id
_entity.type
_entity.pdbx_description
1 polymer ?
#
loop_
_entity_poly.entity_id
_entity_poly.type
_entity_poly.pdbx_seq_one_letter_code
_entity_poly.pdbx_strand_id
1 'polypeptide(L)'
;MDRREFSRLGAAVVLAPPVLLLNGAASGALPTSLVAGPAGPVAMGTNLSGMEWARPGLRYGTSSLPNLHFAVPRKADVAYLAACGYTKNRLPIQWELLQPMLHDTPANDTAKKLIGNPGAFHAAYESYITGVLDAHAAVGMRCIIDNHNYCRYQDFKFQPDGSVTGLVPAPQPLMRPYTTDGSQVQIRIFSLAEGATLTQANFTDFWRRAAARWKDHPGFGGYGLMNEPHEMPASGSVVGTKEKPGSGEEDLRIWPVYAQAAIDAIRKIDTINPIYVAGNEWSAAVSMGTKNPGFPLKGANLIYEVHLYLDARNTGAAFDYDTEAARGFTAGLGRGGIKASTGFDRLRAATQWAKAKGVTVALTEIGMPIDDARWQLLFARTVNHAVESGCEVYTWMGGNHWPIRNYAINHAPGWHQNKTLEPLVSGPLKAAAGKAQAALFDDGPGYALAGTPFAITVYVRGNLAAPLTLSVVSSGGGKLDKTRLTVPAGPNGQDTFVYTPAANEVATLSYVLADTPNAKGVMALPPPRQIYSLTDPVAHAAKNLPEAALAIIAKYAACKWDLADAHTDYVLGAPARPGEAVRAVSDSGFGSSPGNAMEMLNAINKDSPAMGTMALPVMRVTKGKKSMDCNADNTFGLWCKKSVSMPGIQPNPKNRVPYNIEDAHFVIAAVSISGAANTGVVFQASKTEELHTSELGFDKGLPAARWIDAKGQTVQLVSPERLPPDAPAVLAITSAVGKQKLRVNSKEVASGNASFAASTCSQMLIGWGYLSYYPRAGFGGQVHAVIAGKGAPTADELNVLERYLASVAGLTRAMG
;
A
#
# COMPACT_ATOMS: atom_id res chain seq x y z
N MET A 1 -9.16 9.40 -19.29
CA MET A 1 -10.15 10.31 -18.65
C MET A 1 -10.18 11.61 -19.40
N ASP A 2 -11.35 12.02 -19.89
CA ASP A 2 -11.56 13.27 -20.63
C ASP A 2 -11.54 14.47 -19.66
N ARG A 3 -11.07 15.63 -20.14
CA ARG A 3 -11.06 16.90 -19.40
C ARG A 3 -12.40 17.30 -18.78
N ARG A 4 -13.50 16.81 -19.31
CA ARG A 4 -14.87 17.10 -18.83
C ARG A 4 -15.27 16.29 -17.59
N GLU A 5 -14.69 15.13 -17.36
CA GLU A 5 -14.93 14.34 -16.15
C GLU A 5 -14.17 14.91 -14.94
N PHE A 6 -13.01 15.48 -15.16
CA PHE A 6 -12.21 16.12 -14.12
C PHE A 6 -12.89 17.37 -13.53
N SER A 7 -13.58 18.16 -14.37
CA SER A 7 -14.34 19.34 -13.91
C SER A 7 -15.57 19.00 -13.06
N ARG A 8 -16.12 17.79 -13.20
CA ARG A 8 -17.26 17.32 -12.38
C ARG A 8 -16.84 16.73 -11.04
N LEU A 9 -15.63 16.18 -10.95
CA LEU A 9 -15.06 15.65 -9.72
C LEU A 9 -14.54 16.76 -8.77
N GLY A 10 -14.08 17.88 -9.31
CA GLY A 10 -13.63 19.03 -8.53
C GLY A 10 -14.73 19.76 -7.73
N ALA A 11 -16.00 19.55 -8.08
CA ALA A 11 -17.13 20.17 -7.38
C ALA A 11 -17.72 19.33 -6.25
N ALA A 12 -17.29 18.05 -6.10
CA ALA A 12 -17.83 17.13 -5.08
C ALA A 12 -16.98 17.04 -3.81
N VAL A 13 -15.90 17.79 -3.70
CA VAL A 13 -14.94 17.71 -2.56
C VAL A 13 -15.28 18.68 -1.42
N VAL A 14 -16.44 19.31 -1.43
CA VAL A 14 -16.85 20.24 -0.36
C VAL A 14 -18.03 19.72 0.46
N LEU A 15 -17.95 18.48 0.92
CA LEU A 15 -18.76 18.03 2.06
C LEU A 15 -17.98 16.97 2.85
N ALA A 16 -16.97 17.41 3.59
CA ALA A 16 -16.57 16.71 4.79
C ALA A 16 -17.67 16.90 5.84
N PRO A 17 -18.06 15.87 6.61
CA PRO A 17 -19.01 16.07 7.70
C PRO A 17 -18.45 17.11 8.67
N PRO A 18 -19.26 17.97 9.26
CA PRO A 18 -18.79 19.01 10.15
C PRO A 18 -18.07 18.36 11.33
N VAL A 19 -16.78 18.65 11.47
CA VAL A 19 -16.06 18.42 12.71
C VAL A 19 -16.66 19.39 13.72
N LEU A 20 -17.38 18.88 14.68
CA LEU A 20 -17.82 19.68 15.83
C LEU A 20 -16.57 20.09 16.62
N LEU A 21 -16.08 21.27 16.33
CA LEU A 21 -15.09 21.94 17.17
C LEU A 21 -15.78 22.38 18.46
N LEU A 22 -15.64 21.59 19.51
CA LEU A 22 -15.95 22.06 20.85
C LEU A 22 -14.84 23.04 21.30
N ASN A 23 -15.09 24.33 21.10
CA ASN A 23 -14.27 25.38 21.69
C ASN A 23 -14.45 25.39 23.20
N GLY A 24 -13.46 24.96 23.94
CA GLY A 24 -13.35 25.11 25.37
C GLY A 24 -11.95 25.53 25.73
N ALA A 25 -11.71 26.81 25.88
CA ALA A 25 -10.45 27.36 26.33
C ALA A 25 -10.26 27.08 27.85
N ALA A 26 -9.15 26.41 28.18
CA ALA A 26 -8.55 26.54 29.51
C ALA A 26 -7.03 26.45 29.37
N SER A 27 -6.38 27.55 29.61
CA SER A 27 -4.93 27.75 29.64
C SER A 27 -4.33 27.09 30.89
N GLY A 28 -3.52 26.04 30.66
CA GLY A 28 -2.54 25.56 31.63
C GLY A 28 -1.15 25.68 30.98
N ALA A 29 -0.34 26.61 31.50
CA ALA A 29 0.99 26.87 31.04
C ALA A 29 1.91 25.66 31.29
N LEU A 30 2.56 25.16 30.25
CA LEU A 30 3.71 24.26 30.33
C LEU A 30 4.98 25.06 30.52
N PRO A 31 6.02 24.51 31.17
CA PRO A 31 7.23 25.26 31.50
C PRO A 31 7.94 25.72 30.23
N THR A 32 8.09 27.02 30.11
CA THR A 32 8.79 27.70 29.03
C THR A 32 10.29 27.63 29.28
N SER A 33 10.96 26.70 28.66
CA SER A 33 12.36 26.84 28.28
C SER A 33 12.65 25.98 27.03
N LEU A 34 12.13 26.43 25.91
CA LEU A 34 12.50 25.92 24.61
C LEU A 34 13.21 27.06 23.87
N VAL A 35 14.40 26.78 23.41
CA VAL A 35 15.14 27.63 22.49
C VAL A 35 14.23 27.94 21.32
N ALA A 36 14.02 29.22 21.00
CA ALA A 36 13.23 29.66 19.88
C ALA A 36 13.75 28.99 18.61
N GLY A 37 12.94 28.10 18.03
CA GLY A 37 13.11 27.63 16.66
C GLY A 37 12.96 28.80 15.70
N PRO A 38 13.31 28.65 14.43
CA PRO A 38 13.22 29.73 13.46
C PRO A 38 11.81 30.34 13.43
N ALA A 39 11.75 31.66 13.46
CA ALA A 39 10.51 32.43 13.57
C ALA A 39 9.73 32.38 12.24
N GLY A 40 9.11 31.24 11.91
CA GLY A 40 8.27 31.05 10.73
C GLY A 40 7.70 29.63 10.67
N PRO A 41 6.65 29.40 9.86
CA PRO A 41 6.11 28.06 9.71
C PRO A 41 7.13 27.14 9.02
N VAL A 42 7.35 25.98 9.62
CA VAL A 42 8.24 24.95 9.07
C VAL A 42 7.68 24.43 7.77
N ALA A 43 8.54 24.23 6.74
CA ALA A 43 8.11 23.70 5.46
C ALA A 43 7.63 22.24 5.61
N MET A 44 6.53 21.95 4.95
CA MET A 44 5.91 20.64 4.94
C MET A 44 5.64 20.22 3.51
N GLY A 45 5.89 18.96 3.20
CA GLY A 45 5.69 18.40 1.86
C GLY A 45 5.63 16.88 1.82
N THR A 46 5.73 16.38 0.61
CA THR A 46 5.84 14.95 0.32
C THR A 46 6.87 14.70 -0.79
N ASN A 47 7.39 13.49 -0.83
CA ASN A 47 8.16 13.02 -1.98
C ASN A 47 7.18 12.71 -3.12
N LEU A 48 7.27 13.42 -4.22
CA LEU A 48 6.50 13.14 -5.43
C LEU A 48 7.19 12.02 -6.22
N SER A 49 7.16 10.82 -5.67
CA SER A 49 7.83 9.63 -6.19
C SER A 49 7.21 9.13 -7.49
N GLY A 50 8.04 8.72 -8.42
CA GLY A 50 7.64 8.20 -9.72
C GLY A 50 8.63 8.46 -10.84
N MET A 51 9.32 9.60 -10.86
CA MET A 51 10.29 9.89 -11.92
C MET A 51 11.58 9.09 -11.77
N GLU A 52 11.90 8.61 -10.59
CA GLU A 52 13.05 7.74 -10.28
C GLU A 52 12.82 6.26 -10.61
N TRP A 53 11.63 5.85 -11.02
CA TRP A 53 11.29 4.43 -11.21
C TRP A 53 11.82 3.82 -12.49
N ALA A 54 12.09 4.63 -13.50
CA ALA A 54 12.59 4.10 -14.75
C ALA A 54 13.93 3.43 -14.52
N ARG A 55 13.93 2.11 -14.56
CA ARG A 55 15.19 1.38 -14.62
C ARG A 55 15.89 1.75 -15.92
N PRO A 56 17.14 2.19 -15.87
CA PRO A 56 17.97 2.25 -17.05
C PRO A 56 17.99 0.84 -17.68
N GLY A 57 17.65 0.70 -18.93
CA GLY A 57 17.50 -0.61 -19.59
C GLY A 57 16.22 -0.73 -20.38
N LEU A 58 15.23 0.09 -20.08
CA LEU A 58 14.12 0.33 -20.97
C LEU A 58 14.60 1.38 -21.98
N ARG A 59 14.52 1.04 -23.22
CA ARG A 59 14.96 1.78 -24.42
C ARG A 59 14.88 3.30 -24.26
N TYR A 60 16.04 3.94 -24.10
CA TYR A 60 16.12 5.38 -24.05
C TYR A 60 15.82 6.01 -25.42
N GLY A 61 15.12 7.12 -25.43
CA GLY A 61 14.88 7.90 -26.65
C GLY A 61 13.58 7.63 -27.40
N THR A 62 13.09 6.39 -27.45
CA THR A 62 11.81 6.08 -28.12
C THR A 62 10.82 5.34 -27.23
N SER A 63 11.22 4.90 -26.07
CA SER A 63 10.41 4.00 -25.26
C SER A 63 10.46 4.16 -23.75
N SER A 64 11.24 5.09 -23.18
CA SER A 64 11.01 5.55 -21.79
C SER A 64 9.89 6.58 -21.80
N LEU A 65 8.67 6.12 -21.94
CA LEU A 65 7.51 6.99 -22.02
C LEU A 65 7.05 7.39 -20.62
N PRO A 66 6.73 8.67 -20.38
CA PRO A 66 6.11 9.11 -19.14
C PRO A 66 4.79 8.37 -18.93
N ASN A 67 4.50 8.06 -17.66
CA ASN A 67 3.32 7.30 -17.23
C ASN A 67 3.23 5.85 -17.75
N LEU A 68 4.29 5.34 -18.37
CA LEU A 68 4.46 3.94 -18.72
C LEU A 68 5.64 3.31 -17.98
N HIS A 69 6.80 3.97 -17.99
CA HIS A 69 8.03 3.48 -17.37
C HIS A 69 8.41 4.26 -16.12
N PHE A 70 8.02 5.51 -16.06
CA PHE A 70 8.10 6.38 -14.89
C PHE A 70 6.86 7.28 -14.82
N ALA A 71 6.56 7.81 -13.64
CA ALA A 71 5.38 8.64 -13.43
C ALA A 71 5.78 10.10 -13.25
N VAL A 72 5.21 10.98 -14.06
CA VAL A 72 5.38 12.44 -13.89
C VAL A 72 4.27 12.95 -12.96
N PRO A 73 4.59 13.67 -11.87
CA PRO A 73 3.61 14.30 -11.01
C PRO A 73 2.68 15.24 -11.80
N ARG A 74 1.38 15.17 -11.53
CA ARG A 74 0.37 15.98 -12.23
C ARG A 74 0.22 17.35 -11.57
N LYS A 75 -0.12 18.35 -12.35
CA LYS A 75 -0.48 19.69 -11.85
C LYS A 75 -1.60 19.65 -10.79
N ALA A 76 -2.56 18.74 -10.97
CA ALA A 76 -3.66 18.57 -10.03
C ALA A 76 -3.21 18.03 -8.67
N ASP A 77 -2.19 17.18 -8.63
CA ASP A 77 -1.63 16.65 -7.37
C ASP A 77 -0.93 17.78 -6.59
N VAL A 78 -0.16 18.61 -7.29
CA VAL A 78 0.51 19.78 -6.69
C VAL A 78 -0.52 20.80 -6.18
N ALA A 79 -1.57 21.08 -6.96
CA ALA A 79 -2.64 22.00 -6.56
C ALA A 79 -3.41 21.48 -5.33
N TYR A 80 -3.66 20.17 -5.26
CA TYR A 80 -4.27 19.53 -4.09
C TYR A 80 -3.41 19.71 -2.83
N LEU A 81 -2.11 19.43 -2.93
CA LEU A 81 -1.19 19.56 -1.80
C LEU A 81 -1.10 21.01 -1.33
N ALA A 82 -1.07 21.98 -2.25
CA ALA A 82 -1.14 23.39 -1.90
C ALA A 82 -2.43 23.74 -1.13
N ALA A 83 -3.58 23.23 -1.58
CA ALA A 83 -4.86 23.42 -0.88
C ALA A 83 -4.88 22.79 0.52
N CYS A 84 -4.11 21.72 0.74
CA CYS A 84 -3.91 21.12 2.05
C CYS A 84 -2.95 21.91 2.96
N GLY A 85 -2.30 22.95 2.44
CA GLY A 85 -1.38 23.81 3.20
C GLY A 85 0.09 23.38 3.12
N TYR A 86 0.44 22.50 2.18
CA TYR A 86 1.84 22.17 1.91
C TYR A 86 2.54 23.32 1.21
N THR A 87 3.81 23.50 1.50
CA THR A 87 4.59 24.64 1.02
C THR A 87 5.74 24.25 0.11
N LYS A 88 6.22 23.01 0.24
CA LYS A 88 7.37 22.51 -0.51
C LYS A 88 7.25 20.99 -0.69
N ASN A 89 7.63 20.46 -1.87
CA ASN A 89 7.75 19.03 -2.10
C ASN A 89 9.18 18.65 -2.46
N ARG A 90 9.47 17.34 -2.46
CA ARG A 90 10.72 16.76 -2.95
C ARG A 90 10.41 15.91 -4.17
N LEU A 91 11.15 16.07 -5.26
CA LEU A 91 10.99 15.36 -6.52
C LEU A 91 12.18 14.41 -6.71
N PRO A 92 12.05 13.13 -6.38
CA PRO A 92 13.02 12.11 -6.75
C PRO A 92 13.16 12.03 -8.27
N ILE A 93 14.40 12.07 -8.78
CA ILE A 93 14.73 11.91 -10.19
C ILE A 93 15.82 10.90 -10.40
N GLN A 94 15.87 10.32 -11.60
CA GLN A 94 16.91 9.38 -12.01
C GLN A 94 18.02 10.13 -12.75
N TRP A 95 19.27 10.04 -12.28
CA TRP A 95 20.42 10.72 -12.88
C TRP A 95 20.61 10.32 -14.33
N GLU A 96 20.61 9.02 -14.61
CA GLU A 96 20.82 8.47 -15.96
C GLU A 96 19.76 8.93 -16.96
N LEU A 97 18.53 9.19 -16.51
CA LEU A 97 17.48 9.68 -17.41
C LEU A 97 17.63 11.17 -17.71
N LEU A 98 18.17 11.93 -16.78
CA LEU A 98 18.44 13.35 -17.00
C LEU A 98 19.76 13.58 -17.75
N GLN A 99 20.81 12.85 -17.38
CA GLN A 99 22.14 12.93 -18.00
C GLN A 99 22.58 11.53 -18.46
N PRO A 100 22.10 11.08 -19.64
CA PRO A 100 22.29 9.69 -20.10
C PRO A 100 23.71 9.33 -20.50
N MET A 101 24.56 10.32 -20.71
CA MET A 101 26.00 10.17 -20.91
C MET A 101 26.71 11.12 -19.98
N LEU A 102 27.68 10.60 -19.23
CA LEU A 102 28.58 11.46 -18.44
C LEU A 102 29.46 12.30 -19.38
N HIS A 103 30.00 13.41 -18.87
CA HIS A 103 30.78 14.34 -19.70
C HIS A 103 32.03 13.70 -20.34
N ASP A 104 32.51 12.60 -19.79
CA ASP A 104 33.65 11.83 -20.26
C ASP A 104 33.26 10.54 -21.03
N THR A 105 31.99 10.27 -21.23
CA THR A 105 31.52 9.08 -21.93
C THR A 105 31.73 9.23 -23.44
N PRO A 106 32.47 8.30 -24.12
CA PRO A 106 32.58 8.31 -25.57
C PRO A 106 31.19 8.11 -26.21
N ALA A 107 30.86 8.94 -27.20
CA ALA A 107 29.63 8.81 -27.95
C ALA A 107 29.81 9.04 -29.42
N ASN A 108 29.14 8.26 -30.26
CA ASN A 108 29.07 8.48 -31.68
C ASN A 108 28.08 9.60 -32.06
N ASP A 109 28.14 10.11 -33.28
CA ASP A 109 27.33 11.25 -33.73
C ASP A 109 25.85 10.91 -33.79
N THR A 110 25.45 9.66 -33.98
CA THR A 110 24.04 9.25 -33.94
C THR A 110 23.51 9.28 -32.52
N ALA A 111 24.24 8.76 -31.54
CA ALA A 111 23.89 8.85 -30.13
C ALA A 111 23.76 10.31 -29.68
N LYS A 112 24.69 11.19 -30.09
CA LYS A 112 24.65 12.65 -29.82
C LYS A 112 23.37 13.30 -30.38
N LYS A 113 22.94 12.91 -31.58
CA LYS A 113 21.70 13.42 -32.19
C LYS A 113 20.44 12.94 -31.44
N LEU A 114 20.46 11.71 -30.94
CA LEU A 114 19.30 11.12 -30.25
C LEU A 114 19.12 11.63 -28.81
N ILE A 115 20.18 11.74 -28.04
CA ILE A 115 20.12 11.99 -26.59
C ILE A 115 20.98 13.18 -26.14
N GLY A 116 21.62 13.87 -27.04
CA GLY A 116 22.49 15.04 -26.74
C GLY A 116 23.96 14.67 -26.59
N ASN A 117 24.81 15.69 -26.47
CA ASN A 117 26.24 15.52 -26.26
C ASN A 117 26.56 14.95 -24.86
N PRO A 118 27.73 14.32 -24.69
CA PRO A 118 28.18 13.91 -23.37
C PRO A 118 28.08 15.02 -22.33
N GLY A 119 27.52 14.72 -21.19
CA GLY A 119 27.21 15.66 -20.12
C GLY A 119 25.91 16.45 -20.30
N ALA A 120 25.33 16.54 -21.49
CA ALA A 120 24.09 17.28 -21.71
C ALA A 120 22.91 16.62 -20.99
N PHE A 121 21.98 17.46 -20.53
CA PHE A 121 20.69 16.99 -20.04
C PHE A 121 19.80 16.58 -21.22
N HIS A 122 19.07 15.49 -21.05
CA HIS A 122 18.13 14.99 -22.04
C HIS A 122 16.87 15.90 -22.05
N ALA A 123 16.63 16.56 -23.16
CA ALA A 123 15.65 17.63 -23.30
C ALA A 123 14.23 17.23 -22.86
N ALA A 124 13.78 16.01 -23.19
CA ALA A 124 12.45 15.56 -22.81
C ALA A 124 12.32 15.35 -21.29
N TYR A 125 13.28 14.68 -20.65
CA TYR A 125 13.23 14.44 -19.21
C TYR A 125 13.43 15.74 -18.41
N GLU A 126 14.30 16.63 -18.88
CA GLU A 126 14.46 18.00 -18.36
C GLU A 126 13.15 18.78 -18.43
N SER A 127 12.41 18.68 -19.54
CA SER A 127 11.12 19.37 -19.70
C SER A 127 10.07 18.87 -18.71
N TYR A 128 10.06 17.59 -18.36
CA TYR A 128 9.15 17.06 -17.33
C TYR A 128 9.48 17.62 -15.95
N ILE A 129 10.76 17.68 -15.56
CA ILE A 129 11.19 18.30 -14.30
C ILE A 129 10.76 19.76 -14.26
N THR A 130 11.04 20.52 -15.33
CA THR A 130 10.64 21.93 -15.44
C THR A 130 9.12 22.08 -15.34
N GLY A 131 8.34 21.22 -16.00
CA GLY A 131 6.87 21.22 -15.90
C GLY A 131 6.33 20.96 -14.49
N VAL A 132 7.04 20.15 -13.68
CA VAL A 132 6.71 19.97 -12.27
C VAL A 132 7.04 21.24 -11.46
N LEU A 133 8.17 21.89 -11.73
CA LEU A 133 8.50 23.17 -11.10
C LEU A 133 7.49 24.26 -11.47
N ASP A 134 7.06 24.33 -12.75
CA ASP A 134 6.00 25.25 -13.21
C ASP A 134 4.70 25.03 -12.42
N ALA A 135 4.33 23.77 -12.19
CA ALA A 135 3.14 23.43 -11.42
C ALA A 135 3.23 23.94 -9.97
N HIS A 136 4.41 23.86 -9.35
CA HIS A 136 4.65 24.39 -8.02
C HIS A 136 4.60 25.92 -7.99
N ALA A 137 5.27 26.58 -8.95
CA ALA A 137 5.26 28.02 -9.08
C ALA A 137 3.83 28.58 -9.24
N ALA A 138 2.99 27.89 -10.02
CA ALA A 138 1.62 28.30 -10.28
C ALA A 138 0.72 28.34 -9.03
N VAL A 139 1.10 27.63 -7.96
CA VAL A 139 0.36 27.60 -6.69
C VAL A 139 1.16 28.18 -5.51
N GLY A 140 2.26 28.86 -5.78
CA GLY A 140 3.11 29.47 -4.75
C GLY A 140 3.93 28.48 -3.93
N MET A 141 4.06 27.24 -4.37
CA MET A 141 4.90 26.20 -3.74
C MET A 141 6.29 26.13 -4.38
N ARG A 142 7.19 25.40 -3.72
CA ARG A 142 8.52 25.09 -4.26
C ARG A 142 8.76 23.58 -4.27
N CYS A 143 9.74 23.12 -5.05
CA CYS A 143 10.09 21.70 -5.18
C CYS A 143 11.61 21.52 -5.15
N ILE A 144 12.08 20.63 -4.26
CA ILE A 144 13.47 20.18 -4.21
C ILE A 144 13.66 19.18 -5.35
N ILE A 145 14.70 19.35 -6.14
CA ILE A 145 15.14 18.32 -7.09
C ILE A 145 16.11 17.40 -6.37
N ASP A 146 15.75 16.12 -6.24
CA ASP A 146 16.52 15.13 -5.53
C ASP A 146 17.13 14.09 -6.49
N ASN A 147 18.45 13.97 -6.47
CA ASN A 147 19.16 12.92 -7.20
C ASN A 147 19.02 11.57 -6.47
N HIS A 148 18.10 10.72 -6.94
CA HIS A 148 17.68 9.49 -6.23
C HIS A 148 18.54 8.27 -6.57
N ASN A 149 19.85 8.43 -6.67
CA ASN A 149 20.77 7.43 -7.25
C ASN A 149 21.70 6.72 -6.27
N TYR A 150 21.58 6.92 -4.96
CA TYR A 150 22.30 6.13 -3.94
C TYR A 150 23.84 6.07 -4.15
N CYS A 151 24.45 7.15 -4.64
CA CYS A 151 25.86 7.25 -5.02
C CYS A 151 26.26 6.29 -6.17
N ARG A 152 25.34 5.99 -7.06
CA ARG A 152 25.50 5.03 -8.16
C ARG A 152 25.09 5.63 -9.50
N TYR A 153 25.61 5.03 -10.60
CA TYR A 153 25.22 5.39 -11.96
C TYR A 153 25.31 4.16 -12.86
N GLN A 154 24.33 3.94 -13.72
CA GLN A 154 24.26 2.83 -14.66
C GLN A 154 24.47 3.33 -16.09
N ASP A 155 25.42 2.71 -16.84
CA ASP A 155 25.70 3.11 -18.20
C ASP A 155 24.72 2.48 -19.19
N PHE A 156 24.19 3.30 -20.11
CA PHE A 156 23.48 2.79 -21.27
C PHE A 156 24.41 2.15 -22.28
N LYS A 157 23.96 1.03 -22.87
CA LYS A 157 24.67 0.38 -23.96
C LYS A 157 24.24 0.97 -25.29
N PHE A 158 25.10 1.80 -25.87
CA PHE A 158 24.89 2.42 -27.18
C PHE A 158 25.34 1.49 -28.30
N GLN A 159 24.51 1.38 -29.33
CA GLN A 159 24.86 0.68 -30.57
C GLN A 159 25.60 1.64 -31.52
N PRO A 160 26.26 1.14 -32.57
CA PRO A 160 26.89 1.97 -33.58
C PRO A 160 25.92 2.92 -34.28
N ASP A 161 24.68 2.55 -34.43
CA ASP A 161 23.59 3.42 -34.93
C ASP A 161 23.06 4.43 -33.91
N GLY A 162 23.65 4.46 -32.71
CA GLY A 162 23.28 5.36 -31.62
C GLY A 162 22.06 4.94 -30.81
N SER A 163 21.38 3.86 -31.18
CA SER A 163 20.27 3.33 -30.40
C SER A 163 20.75 2.75 -29.06
N VAL A 164 19.85 2.72 -28.08
CA VAL A 164 20.11 2.12 -26.77
C VAL A 164 19.43 0.75 -26.70
N THR A 165 20.20 -0.30 -26.45
CA THR A 165 19.71 -1.68 -26.37
C THR A 165 19.61 -2.21 -24.94
N GLY A 166 19.84 -1.38 -23.95
CA GLY A 166 19.83 -1.77 -22.55
C GLY A 166 20.99 -1.14 -21.77
N LEU A 167 21.38 -1.81 -20.71
CA LEU A 167 22.51 -1.42 -19.87
C LEU A 167 23.78 -2.18 -20.25
N VAL A 168 24.91 -1.61 -19.90
CA VAL A 168 26.20 -2.27 -20.07
C VAL A 168 26.28 -3.48 -19.15
N PRO A 169 26.56 -4.69 -19.66
CA PRO A 169 26.76 -5.88 -18.81
C PRO A 169 27.98 -5.72 -17.89
N ALA A 170 27.87 -6.27 -16.68
CA ALA A 170 29.02 -6.29 -15.78
C ALA A 170 30.14 -7.16 -16.32
N PRO A 171 31.41 -6.67 -16.27
CA PRO A 171 32.57 -7.47 -16.66
C PRO A 171 32.77 -8.64 -15.68
N GLN A 172 33.33 -9.73 -16.18
CA GLN A 172 33.73 -10.86 -15.35
C GLN A 172 35.27 -11.09 -15.43
N PRO A 173 35.98 -11.04 -14.31
CA PRO A 173 35.53 -10.71 -12.96
C PRO A 173 35.10 -9.25 -12.83
N LEU A 174 34.19 -8.97 -11.86
CA LEU A 174 33.75 -7.61 -11.58
C LEU A 174 34.93 -6.75 -11.14
N MET A 175 35.21 -5.71 -11.91
CA MET A 175 36.30 -4.78 -11.61
C MET A 175 35.83 -3.67 -10.67
N ARG A 176 36.71 -3.25 -9.78
CA ARG A 176 36.52 -2.06 -8.97
C ARG A 176 36.71 -0.79 -9.80
N PRO A 177 35.95 0.26 -9.53
CA PRO A 177 34.94 0.49 -8.54
C PRO A 177 33.53 0.25 -9.09
N TYR A 178 33.27 -0.88 -9.70
CA TYR A 178 31.96 -1.29 -10.16
C TYR A 178 31.30 -2.23 -9.16
N THR A 179 29.98 -2.24 -9.17
CA THR A 179 29.13 -3.19 -8.46
C THR A 179 28.05 -3.72 -9.41
N THR A 180 27.23 -4.66 -8.95
CA THR A 180 26.03 -5.12 -9.65
C THR A 180 24.84 -5.17 -8.69
N ASP A 181 23.63 -5.12 -9.23
CA ASP A 181 22.40 -5.23 -8.45
C ASP A 181 21.76 -6.63 -8.53
N GLY A 182 22.49 -7.63 -8.97
CA GLY A 182 21.98 -8.97 -9.26
C GLY A 182 21.41 -9.15 -10.67
N SER A 183 21.19 -8.05 -11.43
CA SER A 183 20.78 -8.11 -12.84
C SER A 183 21.96 -8.28 -13.81
N GLN A 184 23.16 -8.48 -13.29
CA GLN A 184 24.40 -8.61 -14.03
C GLN A 184 24.77 -7.39 -14.89
N VAL A 185 24.22 -6.23 -14.56
CA VAL A 185 24.60 -4.96 -15.20
C VAL A 185 25.70 -4.26 -14.44
N GLN A 186 26.53 -3.53 -15.16
CA GLN A 186 27.58 -2.71 -14.59
C GLN A 186 27.01 -1.47 -13.94
N ILE A 187 27.33 -1.27 -12.66
CA ILE A 187 26.96 -0.08 -11.91
C ILE A 187 28.26 0.60 -11.48
N ARG A 188 28.47 1.83 -11.92
CA ARG A 188 29.54 2.68 -11.38
C ARG A 188 29.15 3.15 -10.00
N ILE A 189 30.11 3.22 -9.07
CA ILE A 189 29.87 3.67 -7.69
C ILE A 189 30.90 4.74 -7.31
N PHE A 190 30.51 5.67 -6.45
CA PHE A 190 31.45 6.67 -5.90
C PHE A 190 32.62 5.97 -5.20
N SER A 191 33.82 6.45 -5.49
CA SER A 191 35.06 5.89 -4.94
C SER A 191 36.16 6.97 -4.88
N LEU A 192 37.01 6.89 -3.87
CA LEU A 192 38.25 7.69 -3.78
C LEU A 192 39.48 6.91 -4.29
N ALA A 193 39.28 5.68 -4.76
CA ALA A 193 40.39 4.87 -5.31
C ALA A 193 40.91 5.44 -6.63
N GLU A 194 42.18 5.18 -6.93
CA GLU A 194 42.73 5.41 -8.25
C GLU A 194 41.93 4.61 -9.29
N GLY A 195 41.63 5.22 -10.44
CA GLY A 195 40.79 4.63 -11.46
C GLY A 195 39.28 4.66 -11.17
N ALA A 196 38.83 5.47 -10.23
CA ALA A 196 37.41 5.71 -10.02
C ALA A 196 36.69 6.06 -11.34
N THR A 197 35.63 5.34 -11.67
CA THR A 197 34.88 5.49 -12.93
C THR A 197 33.67 6.40 -12.81
N LEU A 198 33.18 6.64 -11.61
CA LEU A 198 32.19 7.67 -11.28
C LEU A 198 32.90 8.70 -10.39
N THR A 199 33.35 9.78 -10.99
CA THR A 199 34.27 10.72 -10.36
C THR A 199 33.54 11.92 -9.72
N GLN A 200 34.23 12.65 -8.82
CA GLN A 200 33.75 13.93 -8.35
C GLN A 200 33.46 14.91 -9.50
N ALA A 201 34.24 14.85 -10.59
CA ALA A 201 34.01 15.68 -11.78
C ALA A 201 32.68 15.36 -12.48
N ASN A 202 32.28 14.08 -12.57
CA ASN A 202 30.97 13.71 -13.10
C ASN A 202 29.84 14.28 -12.23
N PHE A 203 29.93 14.12 -10.93
CA PHE A 203 28.92 14.59 -9.98
C PHE A 203 28.82 16.12 -9.90
N THR A 204 29.95 16.82 -9.93
CA THR A 204 30.00 18.28 -9.97
C THR A 204 29.50 18.84 -11.30
N ASP A 205 29.76 18.18 -12.43
CA ASP A 205 29.21 18.60 -13.74
C ASP A 205 27.68 18.52 -13.75
N PHE A 206 27.11 17.44 -13.21
CA PHE A 206 25.66 17.29 -13.06
C PHE A 206 25.06 18.47 -12.27
N TRP A 207 25.58 18.74 -11.08
CA TRP A 207 25.01 19.79 -10.21
C TRP A 207 25.30 21.20 -10.72
N ARG A 208 26.42 21.41 -11.38
CA ARG A 208 26.72 22.70 -12.05
C ARG A 208 25.68 23.00 -13.15
N ARG A 209 25.30 22.00 -13.95
CA ARG A 209 24.27 22.13 -14.97
C ARG A 209 22.88 22.35 -14.36
N ALA A 210 22.53 21.59 -13.33
CA ALA A 210 21.27 21.74 -12.63
C ALA A 210 21.14 23.16 -12.01
N ALA A 211 22.20 23.67 -11.38
CA ALA A 211 22.23 25.01 -10.82
C ALA A 211 22.06 26.07 -11.92
N ALA A 212 22.79 25.97 -13.02
CA ALA A 212 22.69 26.90 -14.14
C ALA A 212 21.27 26.89 -14.78
N ARG A 213 20.58 25.75 -14.73
CA ARG A 213 19.28 25.56 -15.36
C ARG A 213 18.12 26.05 -14.50
N TRP A 214 18.12 25.77 -13.19
CA TRP A 214 16.92 25.97 -12.37
C TRP A 214 17.05 26.94 -11.20
N LYS A 215 18.24 27.52 -10.90
CA LYS A 215 18.42 28.37 -9.73
C LYS A 215 17.45 29.56 -9.62
N ASP A 216 17.07 30.12 -10.77
CA ASP A 216 16.17 31.29 -10.85
C ASP A 216 14.70 30.89 -11.09
N HIS A 217 14.38 29.59 -11.15
CA HIS A 217 13.03 29.14 -11.40
C HIS A 217 12.14 29.36 -10.17
N PRO A 218 10.97 30.03 -10.27
CA PRO A 218 10.15 30.39 -9.12
C PRO A 218 9.63 29.17 -8.31
N GLY A 219 9.44 28.01 -8.97
CA GLY A 219 9.06 26.76 -8.34
C GLY A 219 10.22 25.94 -7.78
N PHE A 220 11.48 26.40 -7.96
CA PHE A 220 12.64 25.67 -7.46
C PHE A 220 12.80 25.83 -5.95
N GLY A 221 12.98 24.71 -5.23
CA GLY A 221 13.02 24.65 -3.77
C GLY A 221 14.37 24.28 -3.16
N GLY A 222 15.33 23.86 -3.99
CA GLY A 222 16.67 23.48 -3.55
C GLY A 222 17.23 22.22 -4.22
N TYR A 223 18.47 21.89 -3.88
CA TYR A 223 19.25 20.78 -4.42
C TYR A 223 19.32 19.66 -3.41
N GLY A 224 18.64 18.52 -3.63
CA GLY A 224 18.82 17.27 -2.91
C GLY A 224 20.00 16.51 -3.52
N LEU A 225 21.18 16.64 -2.92
CA LEU A 225 22.41 16.22 -3.58
C LEU A 225 22.43 14.75 -3.97
N MET A 226 21.97 13.88 -3.07
CA MET A 226 21.95 12.43 -3.30
C MET A 226 21.02 11.76 -2.31
N ASN A 227 20.12 10.93 -2.81
CA ASN A 227 19.31 10.08 -1.94
C ASN A 227 20.15 8.96 -1.32
N GLU A 228 20.03 8.77 -0.02
CA GLU A 228 20.50 7.62 0.75
C GLU A 228 21.90 7.07 0.38
N PRO A 229 22.97 7.84 0.56
CA PRO A 229 24.34 7.33 0.40
C PRO A 229 24.58 6.11 1.30
N HIS A 230 25.11 5.00 0.72
CA HIS A 230 25.38 3.78 1.47
C HIS A 230 26.36 2.85 0.77
N GLU A 231 27.01 2.01 1.55
CA GLU A 231 27.86 0.88 1.12
C GLU A 231 28.85 1.22 -0.01
N MET A 232 29.51 2.36 0.13
CA MET A 232 30.60 2.73 -0.79
C MET A 232 31.90 2.03 -0.37
N PRO A 233 32.60 1.37 -1.28
CA PRO A 233 33.70 0.46 -0.92
C PRO A 233 34.94 1.20 -0.46
N ALA A 234 35.54 0.76 0.62
CA ALA A 234 36.91 1.12 0.98
C ALA A 234 37.88 0.69 -0.12
N SER A 235 38.98 1.44 -0.28
CA SER A 235 40.05 1.07 -1.19
C SER A 235 40.53 -0.35 -0.88
N GLY A 236 40.47 -1.23 -1.87
CA GLY A 236 40.89 -2.64 -1.71
C GLY A 236 39.71 -3.59 -1.42
N SER A 237 38.51 -3.11 -1.04
CA SER A 237 37.32 -3.93 -0.76
C SER A 237 36.52 -4.24 -2.01
N VAL A 238 35.76 -5.34 -1.99
CA VAL A 238 34.78 -5.68 -3.03
C VAL A 238 33.40 -5.25 -2.53
N VAL A 239 32.67 -4.47 -3.33
CA VAL A 239 31.27 -4.17 -3.04
C VAL A 239 30.45 -5.45 -3.17
N GLY A 240 29.63 -5.73 -2.16
CA GLY A 240 28.74 -6.87 -2.19
C GLY A 240 27.64 -6.71 -3.23
N THR A 241 27.25 -7.82 -3.81
CA THR A 241 25.99 -7.95 -4.53
C THR A 241 24.89 -8.37 -3.55
N LYS A 242 23.61 -8.29 -3.95
CA LYS A 242 22.51 -8.84 -3.12
C LYS A 242 22.72 -10.32 -2.79
N GLU A 243 23.39 -11.07 -3.66
CA GLU A 243 23.63 -12.51 -3.52
C GLU A 243 24.90 -12.82 -2.72
N LYS A 244 25.82 -11.88 -2.70
CA LYS A 244 27.02 -11.95 -1.86
C LYS A 244 27.21 -10.60 -1.20
N PRO A 245 26.61 -10.39 -0.01
CA PRO A 245 26.91 -9.21 0.78
C PRO A 245 28.44 -9.13 0.92
N GLY A 246 29.03 -8.04 0.46
CA GLY A 246 30.47 -7.88 0.49
C GLY A 246 30.98 -8.02 1.90
N SER A 247 32.08 -8.75 2.04
CA SER A 247 32.92 -8.67 3.24
C SER A 247 33.72 -7.37 3.29
N GLY A 248 33.36 -6.39 2.42
CA GLY A 248 34.10 -5.17 2.25
C GLY A 248 33.75 -4.12 3.28
N GLU A 249 34.77 -3.49 3.84
CA GLU A 249 34.59 -2.30 4.65
C GLU A 249 34.02 -1.14 3.79
N GLU A 250 33.07 -0.44 4.32
CA GLU A 250 32.55 0.81 3.75
C GLU A 250 33.50 1.96 4.10
N ASP A 251 33.84 2.81 3.12
CA ASP A 251 34.55 4.05 3.39
C ASP A 251 33.58 5.22 3.53
N LEU A 252 33.23 5.53 4.74
CA LEU A 252 32.33 6.62 5.11
C LEU A 252 32.81 8.01 4.68
N ARG A 253 34.09 8.17 4.27
CA ARG A 253 34.67 9.45 3.81
C ARG A 253 34.29 9.78 2.37
N ILE A 254 33.89 8.79 1.58
CA ILE A 254 33.61 8.96 0.14
C ILE A 254 32.48 9.98 -0.05
N TRP A 255 31.35 9.77 0.60
CA TRP A 255 30.20 10.65 0.43
C TRP A 255 30.50 12.11 0.83
N PRO A 256 31.02 12.41 2.03
CA PRO A 256 31.33 13.79 2.42
C PRO A 256 32.26 14.52 1.42
N VAL A 257 33.20 13.81 0.80
CA VAL A 257 34.11 14.39 -0.20
C VAL A 257 33.37 14.75 -1.49
N TYR A 258 32.52 13.87 -2.00
CA TYR A 258 31.70 14.14 -3.18
C TYR A 258 30.66 15.24 -2.91
N ALA A 259 30.02 15.21 -1.75
CA ALA A 259 29.05 16.22 -1.36
C ALA A 259 29.69 17.62 -1.26
N GLN A 260 30.87 17.73 -0.63
CA GLN A 260 31.59 19.01 -0.57
C GLN A 260 31.94 19.54 -1.94
N ALA A 261 32.43 18.69 -2.83
CA ALA A 261 32.76 19.09 -4.21
C ALA A 261 31.52 19.62 -4.98
N ALA A 262 30.37 18.97 -4.80
CA ALA A 262 29.11 19.42 -5.40
C ALA A 262 28.63 20.75 -4.80
N ILE A 263 28.71 20.92 -3.48
CA ILE A 263 28.39 22.19 -2.79
C ILE A 263 29.26 23.31 -3.36
N ASP A 264 30.57 23.12 -3.48
CA ASP A 264 31.50 24.12 -4.00
C ASP A 264 31.17 24.46 -5.46
N ALA A 265 30.77 23.49 -6.27
CA ALA A 265 30.38 23.72 -7.67
C ALA A 265 29.07 24.50 -7.79
N ILE A 266 28.06 24.17 -6.99
CA ILE A 266 26.78 24.88 -6.94
C ILE A 266 27.00 26.33 -6.47
N ARG A 267 27.75 26.53 -5.38
CA ARG A 267 27.94 27.87 -4.78
C ARG A 267 28.68 28.85 -5.65
N LYS A 268 29.39 28.39 -6.70
CA LYS A 268 29.95 29.27 -7.76
C LYS A 268 28.86 29.86 -8.66
N ILE A 269 27.66 29.29 -8.68
CA ILE A 269 26.57 29.67 -9.59
C ILE A 269 25.35 30.21 -8.81
N ASP A 270 25.04 29.55 -7.69
CA ASP A 270 23.89 29.84 -6.84
C ASP A 270 24.30 29.93 -5.38
N THR A 271 24.22 31.15 -4.84
CA THR A 271 24.60 31.44 -3.44
C THR A 271 23.42 31.48 -2.49
N ILE A 272 22.15 31.28 -3.00
CA ILE A 272 20.93 31.57 -2.26
C ILE A 272 20.16 30.29 -1.93
N ASN A 273 19.85 29.45 -2.93
CA ASN A 273 18.95 28.33 -2.74
C ASN A 273 19.53 27.27 -1.77
N PRO A 274 18.68 26.59 -0.97
CA PRO A 274 19.15 25.60 -0.02
C PRO A 274 19.75 24.37 -0.73
N ILE A 275 20.76 23.78 -0.10
CA ILE A 275 21.35 22.51 -0.51
C ILE A 275 21.06 21.49 0.60
N TYR A 276 20.37 20.42 0.23
CA TYR A 276 20.02 19.31 1.10
C TYR A 276 21.10 18.24 0.99
N VAL A 277 21.67 17.86 2.16
CA VAL A 277 22.82 16.95 2.24
C VAL A 277 22.45 15.72 3.06
N ALA A 278 22.25 14.61 2.41
CA ALA A 278 21.99 13.32 3.06
C ALA A 278 23.21 12.82 3.84
N GLY A 279 22.99 11.95 4.82
CA GLY A 279 24.05 11.23 5.51
C GLY A 279 24.34 9.86 4.91
N ASN A 280 25.47 9.26 5.29
CA ASN A 280 25.74 7.84 5.07
C ASN A 280 24.69 6.96 5.78
N GLU A 281 24.74 5.65 5.59
CA GLU A 281 23.83 4.67 6.19
C GLU A 281 22.37 4.96 5.84
N TRP A 282 22.07 5.13 4.53
CA TRP A 282 20.73 5.46 4.01
C TRP A 282 20.13 6.73 4.63
N SER A 283 20.98 7.71 4.96
CA SER A 283 20.55 8.94 5.63
C SER A 283 19.80 8.72 6.96
N ALA A 284 20.01 7.57 7.61
CA ALA A 284 19.27 7.20 8.81
C ALA A 284 19.47 8.22 9.93
N ALA A 285 18.39 8.75 10.49
CA ALA A 285 18.42 9.79 11.51
C ALA A 285 19.29 9.40 12.71
N VAL A 286 19.31 8.12 13.10
CA VAL A 286 20.13 7.61 14.22
C VAL A 286 21.63 7.63 13.92
N SER A 287 22.03 7.62 12.68
CA SER A 287 23.43 7.52 12.22
C SER A 287 24.05 8.89 11.89
N MET A 288 23.24 9.96 11.83
CA MET A 288 23.69 11.28 11.36
C MET A 288 24.91 11.78 12.14
N GLY A 289 24.92 11.66 13.45
CA GLY A 289 26.02 12.14 14.31
C GLY A 289 27.23 11.21 14.39
N THR A 290 27.15 9.98 13.90
CA THR A 290 28.20 8.95 14.15
C THR A 290 28.82 8.36 12.89
N LYS A 291 28.10 8.40 11.75
CA LYS A 291 28.52 7.74 10.50
C LYS A 291 28.91 8.74 9.39
N ASN A 292 29.07 10.01 9.72
CA ASN A 292 29.38 11.06 8.77
C ASN A 292 30.66 11.81 9.15
N PRO A 293 31.85 11.21 8.91
CA PRO A 293 33.11 11.87 9.21
C PRO A 293 33.23 13.16 8.38
N GLY A 294 33.65 14.24 9.01
CA GLY A 294 33.79 15.55 8.37
C GLY A 294 32.51 16.39 8.31
N PHE A 295 31.35 15.91 8.77
CA PHE A 295 30.15 16.73 8.92
C PHE A 295 30.26 17.62 10.19
N PRO A 296 29.76 18.86 10.17
CA PRO A 296 29.12 19.53 9.06
C PRO A 296 30.08 19.98 7.96
N LEU A 297 29.60 19.93 6.68
CA LEU A 297 30.33 20.39 5.52
C LEU A 297 30.37 21.92 5.46
N LYS A 298 31.25 22.48 4.62
CA LYS A 298 31.38 23.92 4.41
C LYS A 298 30.43 24.43 3.35
N GLY A 299 29.76 25.53 3.60
CA GLY A 299 28.85 26.18 2.66
C GLY A 299 27.72 26.92 3.36
N ALA A 300 27.14 27.90 2.67
CA ALA A 300 25.97 28.60 3.17
C ALA A 300 24.69 27.82 2.86
N ASN A 301 23.67 28.00 3.70
CA ASN A 301 22.32 27.45 3.54
C ASN A 301 22.29 25.95 3.25
N LEU A 302 23.03 25.16 4.09
CA LEU A 302 23.01 23.70 4.06
C LEU A 302 21.96 23.18 5.03
N ILE A 303 21.17 22.23 4.56
CA ILE A 303 20.16 21.50 5.34
C ILE A 303 20.53 20.02 5.30
N TYR A 304 20.68 19.38 6.47
CA TYR A 304 21.04 17.96 6.52
C TYR A 304 19.80 17.09 6.46
N GLU A 305 19.74 16.20 5.45
CA GLU A 305 18.61 15.29 5.27
C GLU A 305 18.72 14.07 6.15
N VAL A 306 17.61 13.70 6.77
CA VAL A 306 17.51 12.44 7.50
C VAL A 306 16.25 11.69 7.09
N HIS A 307 16.38 10.37 7.02
CA HIS A 307 15.29 9.44 6.75
C HIS A 307 14.97 8.62 7.99
N LEU A 308 13.71 8.32 8.16
CA LEU A 308 13.22 7.57 9.30
C LEU A 308 11.94 6.82 8.95
N TYR A 309 11.94 5.51 9.16
CA TYR A 309 10.75 4.69 9.11
C TYR A 309 10.44 4.14 10.51
N LEU A 310 9.20 3.74 10.74
CA LEU A 310 8.72 3.43 12.07
C LEU A 310 8.82 1.94 12.43
N ASP A 311 9.01 1.05 11.45
CA ASP A 311 9.22 -0.38 11.67
C ASP A 311 10.53 -0.65 12.44
N ALA A 312 10.63 -1.82 13.05
CA ALA A 312 11.75 -2.18 13.92
C ALA A 312 13.11 -2.07 13.23
N ARG A 313 13.16 -2.39 11.94
CA ARG A 313 14.37 -2.31 11.11
C ARG A 313 14.64 -0.95 10.48
N ASN A 314 13.72 0.00 10.62
CA ASN A 314 13.82 1.32 9.99
C ASN A 314 13.87 1.25 8.44
N THR A 315 13.09 0.37 7.84
CA THR A 315 13.12 0.09 6.39
C THR A 315 11.88 0.58 5.64
N GLY A 316 10.79 0.87 6.35
CA GLY A 316 9.49 1.16 5.75
C GLY A 316 8.84 -0.05 5.06
N ALA A 317 9.33 -1.27 5.30
CA ALA A 317 8.91 -2.48 4.62
C ALA A 317 8.06 -3.44 5.47
N ALA A 318 7.88 -3.16 6.76
CA ALA A 318 7.11 -3.99 7.67
C ALA A 318 5.87 -3.24 8.18
N PHE A 319 4.69 -3.84 8.02
CA PHE A 319 3.40 -3.17 8.21
C PHE A 319 2.58 -3.69 9.39
N ASP A 320 2.90 -4.87 9.94
CA ASP A 320 2.20 -5.44 11.08
C ASP A 320 2.76 -4.93 12.41
N TYR A 321 1.97 -4.13 13.10
CA TYR A 321 2.41 -3.47 14.34
C TYR A 321 2.76 -4.48 15.45
N ASP A 322 1.96 -5.51 15.62
CA ASP A 322 2.15 -6.47 16.71
C ASP A 322 3.41 -7.32 16.51
N THR A 323 3.64 -7.74 15.26
CA THR A 323 4.89 -8.40 14.87
C THR A 323 6.10 -7.51 15.12
N GLU A 324 6.03 -6.24 14.74
CA GLU A 324 7.13 -5.31 14.92
C GLU A 324 7.36 -4.93 16.39
N ALA A 325 6.31 -4.84 17.18
CA ALA A 325 6.41 -4.60 18.63
C ALA A 325 6.98 -5.81 19.39
N ALA A 326 6.64 -7.02 18.95
CA ALA A 326 7.11 -8.26 19.58
C ALA A 326 8.54 -8.66 19.17
N ARG A 327 9.17 -7.99 18.22
CA ARG A 327 10.54 -8.32 17.79
C ARG A 327 11.52 -8.20 18.96
N GLY A 328 12.24 -9.30 19.23
CA GLY A 328 13.31 -9.31 20.21
C GLY A 328 14.48 -8.42 19.79
N PHE A 329 15.31 -8.04 20.75
CA PHE A 329 16.55 -7.31 20.49
C PHE A 329 17.53 -8.19 19.71
N THR A 330 17.93 -7.75 18.53
CA THR A 330 18.95 -8.43 17.72
C THR A 330 20.30 -7.80 18.04
N ALA A 331 21.12 -8.51 18.79
CA ALA A 331 22.51 -8.10 19.04
C ALA A 331 23.24 -7.95 17.70
N GLY A 332 23.94 -6.86 17.54
CA GLY A 332 24.63 -6.52 16.27
C GLY A 332 23.87 -5.52 15.38
N LEU A 333 22.54 -5.46 15.43
CA LEU A 333 21.78 -4.41 14.77
C LEU A 333 21.36 -3.28 15.71
N GLY A 334 21.56 -3.45 17.02
CA GLY A 334 21.17 -2.46 18.04
C GLY A 334 19.67 -2.15 18.06
N ARG A 335 18.83 -3.06 17.54
CA ARG A 335 17.41 -2.84 17.27
C ARG A 335 16.58 -3.92 17.94
N GLY A 336 15.60 -3.49 18.72
CA GLY A 336 14.54 -4.35 19.27
C GLY A 336 13.18 -3.98 18.71
N GLY A 337 12.11 -4.52 19.30
CA GLY A 337 10.75 -4.22 18.94
C GLY A 337 10.42 -2.74 19.04
N ILE A 338 9.44 -2.30 18.25
CA ILE A 338 8.97 -0.91 18.28
C ILE A 338 8.23 -0.62 19.59
N LYS A 339 8.29 0.62 20.00
CA LYS A 339 7.62 1.18 21.18
C LYS A 339 7.05 2.57 20.86
N ALA A 340 6.24 3.08 21.76
CA ALA A 340 5.53 4.36 21.57
C ALA A 340 6.45 5.57 21.30
N SER A 341 7.75 5.49 21.61
CA SER A 341 8.73 6.54 21.34
C SER A 341 9.64 6.27 20.15
N THR A 342 9.47 5.18 19.41
CA THR A 342 10.44 4.74 18.39
C THR A 342 10.83 5.82 17.39
N GLY A 343 9.87 6.47 16.74
CA GLY A 343 10.17 7.53 15.77
C GLY A 343 10.78 8.77 16.41
N PHE A 344 10.25 9.18 17.55
CA PHE A 344 10.78 10.28 18.36
C PHE A 344 12.24 10.03 18.76
N ASP A 345 12.56 8.85 19.30
CA ASP A 345 13.92 8.52 19.77
C ASP A 345 14.91 8.51 18.59
N ARG A 346 14.50 8.01 17.42
CA ARG A 346 15.33 8.03 16.20
C ARG A 346 15.63 9.44 15.71
N LEU A 347 14.60 10.29 15.62
CA LEU A 347 14.76 11.66 15.14
C LEU A 347 15.56 12.52 16.14
N ARG A 348 15.34 12.30 17.45
CA ARG A 348 16.04 13.02 18.51
C ARG A 348 17.57 12.94 18.39
N ALA A 349 18.11 11.81 17.94
CA ALA A 349 19.55 11.66 17.71
C ALA A 349 20.07 12.70 16.69
N ALA A 350 19.38 12.88 15.58
CA ALA A 350 19.74 13.86 14.54
C ALA A 350 19.52 15.30 15.01
N THR A 351 18.40 15.60 15.67
CA THR A 351 18.09 16.97 16.14
C THR A 351 19.04 17.42 17.26
N GLN A 352 19.48 16.53 18.13
CA GLN A 352 20.49 16.81 19.12
C GLN A 352 21.87 17.08 18.48
N TRP A 353 22.27 16.27 17.49
CA TRP A 353 23.47 16.51 16.71
C TRP A 353 23.43 17.89 16.02
N ALA A 354 22.33 18.20 15.35
CA ALA A 354 22.11 19.46 14.63
C ALA A 354 22.25 20.65 15.58
N LYS A 355 21.60 20.58 16.73
CA LYS A 355 21.70 21.62 17.78
C LYS A 355 23.14 21.78 18.25
N ALA A 356 23.85 20.68 18.52
CA ALA A 356 25.25 20.72 18.97
C ALA A 356 26.22 21.29 17.92
N LYS A 357 25.87 21.14 16.62
CA LYS A 357 26.68 21.63 15.50
C LYS A 357 26.23 22.99 14.95
N GLY A 358 25.10 23.53 15.41
CA GLY A 358 24.53 24.79 14.92
C GLY A 358 24.06 24.72 13.48
N VAL A 359 23.52 23.56 13.06
CA VAL A 359 23.06 23.33 11.69
C VAL A 359 21.56 22.95 11.65
N THR A 360 20.96 23.01 10.48
CA THR A 360 19.56 22.65 10.25
C THR A 360 19.44 21.21 9.73
N VAL A 361 18.43 20.47 10.23
CA VAL A 361 18.06 19.14 9.77
C VAL A 361 16.65 19.20 9.15
N ALA A 362 16.41 18.42 8.10
CA ALA A 362 15.10 18.14 7.55
C ALA A 362 14.83 16.63 7.59
N LEU A 363 13.62 16.24 7.99
CA LEU A 363 13.12 14.88 7.88
C LEU A 363 12.54 14.71 6.48
N THR A 364 13.38 14.26 5.53
CA THR A 364 13.03 14.23 4.10
C THR A 364 12.36 12.95 3.66
N GLU A 365 12.37 11.91 4.50
CA GLU A 365 11.52 10.73 4.33
C GLU A 365 11.01 10.21 5.66
N ILE A 366 9.70 10.08 5.74
CA ILE A 366 9.00 9.37 6.81
C ILE A 366 7.74 8.74 6.25
N GLY A 367 7.48 7.48 6.61
CA GLY A 367 6.30 6.77 6.19
C GLY A 367 5.72 5.87 7.29
N MET A 368 4.46 5.45 7.11
CA MET A 368 3.76 4.53 8.01
C MET A 368 2.65 3.78 7.30
N PRO A 369 2.22 2.60 7.79
CA PRO A 369 0.95 1.99 7.40
C PRO A 369 -0.25 2.82 7.86
N ILE A 370 -1.27 2.99 6.98
CA ILE A 370 -2.44 3.84 7.28
C ILE A 370 -3.56 3.12 8.03
N ASP A 371 -3.55 1.80 8.03
CA ASP A 371 -4.69 1.00 8.48
C ASP A 371 -4.67 0.72 9.99
N ASP A 372 -3.63 1.14 10.71
CA ASP A 372 -3.50 0.93 12.14
C ASP A 372 -3.18 2.24 12.87
N ALA A 373 -4.08 2.63 13.75
CA ALA A 373 -3.98 3.87 14.52
C ALA A 373 -2.71 3.97 15.38
N ARG A 374 -2.12 2.85 15.74
CA ARG A 374 -0.87 2.81 16.51
C ARG A 374 0.31 3.33 15.71
N TRP A 375 0.38 3.01 14.40
CA TRP A 375 1.34 3.61 13.48
C TRP A 375 1.12 5.11 13.32
N GLN A 376 -0.15 5.52 13.19
CA GLN A 376 -0.53 6.93 13.07
C GLN A 376 -0.08 7.75 14.29
N LEU A 377 -0.17 7.16 15.48
CA LEU A 377 0.30 7.80 16.71
C LEU A 377 1.83 7.98 16.73
N LEU A 378 2.60 6.94 16.33
CA LEU A 378 4.05 7.05 16.23
C LEU A 378 4.45 8.13 15.22
N PHE A 379 3.76 8.15 14.07
CA PHE A 379 3.95 9.16 13.03
C PHE A 379 3.69 10.57 13.57
N ALA A 380 2.54 10.82 14.18
CA ALA A 380 2.18 12.13 14.72
C ALA A 380 3.17 12.63 15.78
N ARG A 381 3.62 11.76 16.68
CA ARG A 381 4.65 12.10 17.69
C ARG A 381 5.98 12.46 17.04
N THR A 382 6.37 11.75 16.00
CA THR A 382 7.63 12.02 15.29
C THR A 382 7.56 13.34 14.54
N VAL A 383 6.46 13.59 13.82
CA VAL A 383 6.24 14.86 13.09
C VAL A 383 6.16 16.04 14.06
N ASN A 384 5.49 15.89 15.20
CA ASN A 384 5.46 16.95 16.22
C ASN A 384 6.86 17.29 16.70
N HIS A 385 7.70 16.29 17.01
CA HIS A 385 9.08 16.52 17.40
C HIS A 385 9.92 17.19 16.29
N ALA A 386 9.71 16.82 15.02
CA ALA A 386 10.36 17.46 13.88
C ALA A 386 10.02 18.96 13.85
N VAL A 387 8.75 19.31 13.93
CA VAL A 387 8.27 20.70 13.91
C VAL A 387 8.78 21.51 15.09
N GLU A 388 8.72 20.96 16.31
CA GLU A 388 9.25 21.58 17.52
C GLU A 388 10.76 21.83 17.42
N SER A 389 11.47 20.97 16.68
CA SER A 389 12.91 21.09 16.43
C SER A 389 13.25 21.98 15.24
N GLY A 390 12.26 22.59 14.58
CA GLY A 390 12.46 23.42 13.37
C GLY A 390 12.80 22.63 12.10
N CYS A 391 12.52 21.33 12.08
CA CYS A 391 12.81 20.49 10.92
C CYS A 391 11.70 20.58 9.88
N GLU A 392 12.05 20.78 8.62
CA GLU A 392 11.16 20.53 7.51
C GLU A 392 10.76 19.03 7.50
N VAL A 393 9.53 18.71 7.05
CA VAL A 393 9.01 17.33 7.03
C VAL A 393 8.50 16.97 5.65
N TYR A 394 8.97 15.87 5.11
CA TYR A 394 8.52 15.32 3.83
C TYR A 394 8.15 13.86 4.01
N THR A 395 6.93 13.51 3.63
CA THR A 395 6.49 12.12 3.74
C THR A 395 6.97 11.28 2.57
N TRP A 396 7.25 10.02 2.78
CA TRP A 396 7.34 9.01 1.75
C TRP A 396 6.00 8.27 1.70
N MET A 397 5.09 8.54 0.71
CA MET A 397 5.29 9.39 -0.47
C MET A 397 3.96 9.94 -0.97
N GLY A 398 4.02 10.81 -1.98
CA GLY A 398 2.92 11.15 -2.85
C GLY A 398 3.26 10.75 -4.29
N GLY A 399 2.32 10.17 -5.01
CA GLY A 399 2.55 9.79 -6.41
C GLY A 399 1.29 9.16 -7.02
N ASN A 400 0.96 9.58 -8.24
CA ASN A 400 -0.29 9.20 -8.89
C ASN A 400 -0.34 7.74 -9.40
N HIS A 401 0.76 6.99 -9.29
CA HIS A 401 0.85 5.60 -9.71
C HIS A 401 1.20 4.62 -8.57
N TRP A 402 1.35 5.10 -7.35
CA TRP A 402 1.54 4.24 -6.20
C TRP A 402 0.23 3.61 -5.74
N PRO A 403 0.16 2.28 -5.56
CA PRO A 403 -1.02 1.63 -5.01
C PRO A 403 -1.16 1.92 -3.51
N ILE A 404 -2.39 1.86 -3.02
CA ILE A 404 -2.78 2.07 -1.60
C ILE A 404 -1.91 1.32 -0.62
N ARG A 405 -1.44 0.13 -0.97
CA ARG A 405 -0.92 -0.84 -0.02
C ARG A 405 0.58 -1.07 -0.07
N ASN A 406 1.32 -0.46 -0.99
CA ASN A 406 2.77 -0.67 -1.01
C ASN A 406 3.49 0.13 0.06
N TYR A 407 3.11 1.36 0.23
CA TYR A 407 3.40 2.19 1.39
C TYR A 407 2.11 2.92 1.63
N ALA A 408 1.56 2.73 2.76
CA ALA A 408 0.26 3.22 3.05
C ALA A 408 0.12 4.73 3.05
N ILE A 409 1.13 5.49 2.70
CA ILE A 409 1.10 6.94 2.67
C ILE A 409 1.10 7.45 1.23
N ASN A 410 0.03 7.30 0.51
CA ASN A 410 -0.10 8.05 -0.73
C ASN A 410 -1.01 9.26 -0.52
N HIS A 411 -0.45 10.45 -0.63
CA HIS A 411 -1.19 11.70 -0.53
C HIS A 411 -1.79 12.15 -1.86
N ALA A 412 -1.47 11.50 -2.97
CA ALA A 412 -1.94 11.95 -4.27
C ALA A 412 -3.45 11.75 -4.40
N PRO A 413 -4.21 12.78 -4.83
CA PRO A 413 -5.62 12.65 -5.09
C PRO A 413 -5.90 11.68 -6.24
N GLY A 414 -6.99 10.96 -6.15
CA GLY A 414 -7.46 10.02 -7.17
C GLY A 414 -7.11 8.56 -6.90
N TRP A 415 -6.15 8.25 -6.03
CA TRP A 415 -5.89 6.89 -5.57
C TRP A 415 -6.69 6.54 -4.32
N HIS A 416 -6.99 7.56 -3.47
CA HIS A 416 -7.58 7.37 -2.16
C HIS A 416 -8.49 8.51 -1.78
N GLN A 417 -9.51 8.78 -2.57
CA GLN A 417 -10.44 9.87 -2.35
C GLN A 417 -10.99 9.97 -0.91
N ASN A 418 -10.91 8.88 -0.13
CA ASN A 418 -11.44 8.82 1.22
C ASN A 418 -10.41 8.44 2.30
N LYS A 419 -9.13 8.23 1.95
CA LYS A 419 -8.08 7.83 2.91
C LYS A 419 -6.79 8.61 2.72
N THR A 420 -6.90 9.92 2.59
CA THR A 420 -5.70 10.75 2.63
C THR A 420 -5.14 10.80 4.04
N LEU A 421 -3.83 10.68 4.16
CA LEU A 421 -3.10 10.95 5.41
C LEU A 421 -2.79 12.42 5.62
N GLU A 422 -3.19 13.26 4.68
CA GLU A 422 -2.96 14.68 4.81
C GLU A 422 -3.39 15.23 6.17
N PRO A 423 -4.58 14.92 6.72
CA PRO A 423 -4.96 15.37 8.05
C PRO A 423 -4.03 14.89 9.17
N LEU A 424 -3.37 13.73 9.02
CA LEU A 424 -2.41 13.22 9.98
C LEU A 424 -1.04 13.90 9.88
N VAL A 425 -0.68 14.42 8.72
CA VAL A 425 0.53 15.21 8.51
C VAL A 425 0.31 16.66 8.91
N SER A 426 -0.71 17.32 8.38
CA SER A 426 -1.00 18.73 8.65
C SER A 426 -1.63 18.96 10.03
N GLY A 427 -2.35 18.00 10.55
CA GLY A 427 -2.96 18.06 11.88
C GLY A 427 -1.94 18.30 12.99
N PRO A 428 -0.86 17.49 13.11
CA PRO A 428 0.24 17.76 14.05
C PRO A 428 0.92 19.12 13.86
N LEU A 429 1.01 19.61 12.62
CA LEU A 429 1.59 20.92 12.32
C LEU A 429 0.66 22.08 12.71
N LYS A 430 -0.64 21.88 12.67
CA LYS A 430 -1.67 22.87 13.02
C LYS A 430 -2.11 22.78 14.47
N ALA A 431 -2.04 21.62 15.09
CA ALA A 431 -2.41 21.39 16.48
C ALA A 431 -1.23 21.72 17.40
N ALA A 432 -1.52 22.23 18.59
CA ALA A 432 -0.51 22.28 19.63
C ALA A 432 0.00 20.86 19.90
N ALA A 433 1.31 20.65 19.75
CA ALA A 433 1.97 19.36 19.94
C ALA A 433 1.51 18.63 21.21
N GLY A 434 1.36 17.32 21.13
CA GLY A 434 1.11 16.47 22.30
C GLY A 434 -0.37 16.31 22.71
N LYS A 435 -1.34 16.85 21.98
CA LYS A 435 -2.76 16.56 22.27
C LYS A 435 -3.09 15.16 21.80
N ALA A 436 -3.36 14.26 22.74
CA ALA A 436 -3.93 12.97 22.42
C ALA A 436 -5.32 13.13 21.76
N GLN A 437 -5.53 12.49 20.62
CA GLN A 437 -6.80 12.42 19.93
C GLN A 437 -7.18 10.97 19.69
N ALA A 438 -8.41 10.62 19.96
CA ALA A 438 -8.91 9.27 19.81
C ALA A 438 -10.29 9.26 19.13
N ALA A 439 -10.52 8.28 18.30
CA ALA A 439 -11.85 7.87 17.86
C ALA A 439 -12.07 6.41 18.27
N LEU A 440 -13.28 6.05 18.63
CA LEU A 440 -13.63 4.71 19.04
C LEU A 440 -14.48 4.05 17.95
N PHE A 441 -14.29 2.75 17.78
CA PHE A 441 -14.99 1.91 16.82
C PHE A 441 -15.40 0.61 17.49
N ASP A 442 -16.36 -0.10 16.91
CA ASP A 442 -16.69 -1.46 17.29
C ASP A 442 -16.55 -2.43 16.11
N ASP A 443 -16.39 -3.72 16.41
CA ASP A 443 -16.27 -4.82 15.45
C ASP A 443 -17.54 -5.68 15.35
N GLY A 444 -18.68 -5.23 15.86
CA GLY A 444 -19.91 -5.98 15.89
C GLY A 444 -20.45 -6.32 14.50
N PRO A 445 -21.19 -7.44 14.36
CA PRO A 445 -21.83 -7.83 13.11
C PRO A 445 -23.09 -7.00 12.83
N GLY A 446 -23.48 -6.93 11.55
CA GLY A 446 -24.76 -6.36 11.13
C GLY A 446 -25.91 -7.36 11.17
N TYR A 447 -25.64 -8.66 11.29
CA TYR A 447 -26.60 -9.76 11.32
C TYR A 447 -26.24 -10.76 12.39
N ALA A 448 -27.24 -11.44 12.99
CA ALA A 448 -27.00 -12.42 14.03
C ALA A 448 -28.10 -13.46 14.09
N LEU A 449 -27.83 -14.59 14.73
CA LEU A 449 -28.86 -15.53 15.16
C LEU A 449 -29.41 -15.15 16.52
N ALA A 450 -30.72 -15.13 16.67
CA ALA A 450 -31.40 -14.91 17.92
C ALA A 450 -30.98 -15.94 18.97
N GLY A 451 -30.77 -15.48 20.18
CA GLY A 451 -30.34 -16.31 21.29
C GLY A 451 -28.89 -16.78 21.24
N THR A 452 -28.15 -16.49 20.17
CA THR A 452 -26.73 -16.86 20.05
C THR A 452 -25.87 -15.70 20.52
N PRO A 453 -25.13 -15.82 21.63
CA PRO A 453 -24.27 -14.74 22.12
C PRO A 453 -23.03 -14.58 21.23
N PHE A 454 -22.61 -13.34 21.03
CA PHE A 454 -21.33 -13.01 20.38
C PHE A 454 -20.69 -11.78 21.03
N ALA A 455 -19.37 -11.75 20.98
CA ALA A 455 -18.58 -10.67 21.54
C ALA A 455 -18.51 -9.48 20.56
N ILE A 456 -18.59 -8.27 21.09
CA ILE A 456 -18.32 -7.03 20.38
C ILE A 456 -17.22 -6.30 21.14
N THR A 457 -16.14 -5.98 20.44
CA THR A 457 -15.02 -5.22 20.99
C THR A 457 -15.11 -3.78 20.57
N VAL A 458 -15.11 -2.87 21.54
CA VAL A 458 -14.92 -1.43 21.32
C VAL A 458 -13.43 -1.14 21.48
N TYR A 459 -12.82 -0.52 20.48
CA TYR A 459 -11.37 -0.27 20.42
C TYR A 459 -11.05 1.15 19.99
N VAL A 460 -9.87 1.62 20.41
CA VAL A 460 -9.35 2.96 20.12
C VAL A 460 -8.60 2.98 18.79
N ARG A 461 -8.88 4.01 17.99
CA ARG A 461 -7.98 4.50 16.95
C ARG A 461 -7.46 5.87 17.33
N GLY A 462 -6.15 6.06 17.28
CA GLY A 462 -5.46 7.22 17.80
C GLY A 462 -4.89 6.95 19.20
N ASN A 463 -4.92 7.92 20.09
CA ASN A 463 -4.38 7.79 21.45
C ASN A 463 -5.37 8.37 22.47
N LEU A 464 -5.91 7.51 23.31
CA LEU A 464 -6.79 7.91 24.40
C LEU A 464 -5.95 8.43 25.59
N ALA A 465 -6.15 9.68 25.97
CA ALA A 465 -5.35 10.33 26.99
C ALA A 465 -5.54 9.77 28.40
N ALA A 466 -6.77 9.30 28.71
CA ALA A 466 -7.15 8.73 29.99
C ALA A 466 -8.16 7.60 29.75
N PRO A 467 -8.34 6.66 30.71
CA PRO A 467 -9.38 5.62 30.56
C PRO A 467 -10.75 6.26 30.33
N LEU A 468 -11.52 5.71 29.40
CA LEU A 468 -12.84 6.22 29.04
C LEU A 468 -13.92 5.23 29.40
N THR A 469 -14.96 5.69 30.10
CA THR A 469 -16.13 4.87 30.41
C THR A 469 -17.27 5.18 29.44
N LEU A 470 -17.78 4.14 28.78
CA LEU A 470 -18.93 4.18 27.88
C LEU A 470 -20.09 3.40 28.47
N SER A 471 -21.29 3.89 28.26
CA SER A 471 -22.50 3.11 28.41
C SER A 471 -22.95 2.56 27.07
N VAL A 472 -23.24 1.26 26.99
CA VAL A 472 -23.85 0.62 25.82
C VAL A 472 -25.35 0.56 26.02
N VAL A 473 -26.11 1.03 25.05
CA VAL A 473 -27.55 1.05 25.02
C VAL A 473 -28.04 0.25 23.83
N SER A 474 -28.97 -0.69 24.08
CA SER A 474 -29.68 -1.43 23.04
C SER A 474 -31.12 -0.92 22.93
N SER A 475 -31.58 -0.65 21.71
CA SER A 475 -32.99 -0.32 21.45
C SER A 475 -33.93 -1.54 21.41
N GLY A 476 -33.35 -2.76 21.38
CA GLY A 476 -34.08 -4.02 21.26
C GLY A 476 -34.16 -4.79 22.55
N GLY A 477 -34.84 -5.94 22.51
CA GLY A 477 -35.04 -6.87 23.64
C GLY A 477 -33.86 -7.78 23.94
N GLY A 478 -32.77 -7.70 23.16
CA GLY A 478 -31.56 -8.46 23.36
C GLY A 478 -30.86 -8.15 24.67
N LYS A 479 -29.98 -9.06 25.11
CA LYS A 479 -29.30 -8.97 26.41
C LYS A 479 -27.83 -8.60 26.24
N LEU A 480 -27.39 -7.64 27.05
CA LEU A 480 -25.98 -7.30 27.22
C LEU A 480 -25.44 -7.96 28.50
N ASP A 481 -24.28 -8.58 28.47
CA ASP A 481 -23.61 -9.11 29.68
C ASP A 481 -23.17 -7.98 30.61
N LYS A 482 -22.78 -6.85 30.03
CA LYS A 482 -22.46 -5.61 30.74
C LYS A 482 -22.89 -4.40 29.91
N THR A 483 -23.35 -3.35 30.60
CA THR A 483 -23.79 -2.08 29.97
C THR A 483 -22.78 -0.95 30.11
N ARG A 484 -21.65 -1.19 30.79
CA ARG A 484 -20.57 -0.23 30.95
C ARG A 484 -19.27 -0.86 30.48
N LEU A 485 -18.56 -0.11 29.66
CA LEU A 485 -17.22 -0.45 29.15
C LEU A 485 -16.22 0.52 29.74
N THR A 486 -15.03 0.02 30.08
CA THR A 486 -13.90 0.87 30.47
C THR A 486 -12.76 0.63 29.51
N VAL A 487 -12.64 1.51 28.52
CA VAL A 487 -11.59 1.47 27.53
C VAL A 487 -10.32 2.08 28.14
N PRO A 488 -9.23 1.31 28.28
CA PRO A 488 -7.98 1.82 28.85
C PRO A 488 -7.37 2.94 28.03
N ALA A 489 -6.58 3.79 28.71
CA ALA A 489 -5.80 4.82 28.04
C ALA A 489 -4.74 4.21 27.08
N GLY A 490 -4.35 5.01 26.10
CA GLY A 490 -3.32 4.63 25.14
C GLY A 490 -3.87 4.30 23.76
N PRO A 491 -2.99 3.84 22.84
CA PRO A 491 -3.35 3.56 21.46
C PRO A 491 -4.03 2.21 21.25
N ASN A 492 -3.93 1.31 22.23
CA ASN A 492 -4.43 -0.08 22.15
C ASN A 492 -5.59 -0.31 23.12
N GLY A 493 -6.18 0.76 23.68
CA GLY A 493 -7.31 0.64 24.57
C GLY A 493 -8.46 -0.07 23.88
N GLN A 494 -8.98 -1.13 24.54
CA GLN A 494 -10.15 -1.85 24.09
C GLN A 494 -10.89 -2.45 25.29
N ASP A 495 -12.20 -2.64 25.11
CA ASP A 495 -13.02 -3.41 26.03
C ASP A 495 -14.09 -4.15 25.23
N THR A 496 -14.51 -5.31 25.72
CA THR A 496 -15.39 -6.25 25.01
C THR A 496 -16.63 -6.51 25.86
N PHE A 497 -17.78 -6.57 25.23
CA PHE A 497 -19.05 -7.04 25.84
C PHE A 497 -19.67 -8.12 24.97
N VAL A 498 -20.55 -8.91 25.56
CA VAL A 498 -21.31 -9.94 24.87
C VAL A 498 -22.74 -9.45 24.68
N TYR A 499 -23.20 -9.50 23.43
CA TYR A 499 -24.60 -9.26 23.09
C TYR A 499 -25.28 -10.56 22.69
N THR A 500 -26.47 -10.78 23.26
CA THR A 500 -27.34 -11.90 22.87
C THR A 500 -28.60 -11.31 22.27
N PRO A 501 -28.83 -11.39 20.98
CA PRO A 501 -29.98 -10.78 20.32
C PRO A 501 -31.30 -11.45 20.70
N ALA A 502 -32.37 -10.69 20.80
CA ALA A 502 -33.69 -11.24 20.87
C ALA A 502 -34.18 -11.74 19.50
N ALA A 503 -35.33 -12.43 19.51
CA ALA A 503 -35.86 -13.04 18.30
C ALA A 503 -36.43 -12.03 17.33
N ASN A 504 -36.06 -12.15 16.03
CA ASN A 504 -36.69 -11.43 14.90
C ASN A 504 -36.80 -9.90 15.11
N GLU A 505 -35.73 -9.30 15.61
CA GLU A 505 -35.67 -7.87 15.85
C GLU A 505 -34.57 -7.17 15.03
N VAL A 506 -34.72 -5.85 14.89
CA VAL A 506 -33.65 -4.95 14.52
C VAL A 506 -33.27 -4.15 15.74
N ALA A 507 -32.19 -4.49 16.41
CA ALA A 507 -31.65 -3.77 17.53
C ALA A 507 -30.63 -2.72 17.06
N THR A 508 -30.70 -1.51 17.66
CA THR A 508 -29.63 -0.52 17.48
C THR A 508 -28.82 -0.46 18.76
N LEU A 509 -27.53 -0.82 18.67
CA LEU A 509 -26.56 -0.57 19.72
C LEU A 509 -26.01 0.85 19.59
N SER A 510 -26.05 1.60 20.66
CA SER A 510 -25.54 2.97 20.73
C SER A 510 -24.60 3.11 21.92
N TYR A 511 -23.63 4.01 21.80
CA TYR A 511 -22.60 4.25 22.79
C TYR A 511 -22.71 5.68 23.31
N VAL A 512 -22.73 5.82 24.64
CA VAL A 512 -22.84 7.12 25.31
C VAL A 512 -21.70 7.26 26.32
N LEU A 513 -21.10 8.45 26.38
CA LEU A 513 -20.10 8.75 27.39
C LEU A 513 -20.75 8.69 28.77
N ALA A 514 -20.23 7.82 29.63
CA ALA A 514 -20.66 7.71 31.02
C ALA A 514 -19.87 8.65 31.96
N ASP A 515 -18.70 9.11 31.52
CA ASP A 515 -17.81 10.00 32.27
C ASP A 515 -17.30 11.11 31.32
N THR A 516 -17.87 12.29 31.47
CA THR A 516 -17.58 13.46 30.64
C THR A 516 -16.21 14.13 30.94
N PRO A 517 -15.66 14.11 32.15
CA PRO A 517 -14.34 14.69 32.41
C PRO A 517 -13.20 14.02 31.60
N ASN A 518 -13.32 12.73 31.33
CA ASN A 518 -12.30 11.97 30.59
C ASN A 518 -12.48 11.98 29.07
N ALA A 519 -13.52 12.66 28.56
CA ALA A 519 -13.79 12.74 27.13
C ALA A 519 -12.87 13.71 26.36
N LYS A 520 -11.94 14.37 27.04
CA LYS A 520 -11.01 15.32 26.39
C LYS A 520 -10.16 14.63 25.35
N GLY A 521 -10.24 15.10 24.10
CA GLY A 521 -9.54 14.53 22.95
C GLY A 521 -10.26 13.36 22.29
N VAL A 522 -11.44 12.96 22.73
CA VAL A 522 -12.31 12.00 22.02
C VAL A 522 -13.01 12.71 20.88
N MET A 523 -12.70 12.31 19.65
CA MET A 523 -13.23 12.93 18.43
C MET A 523 -14.54 12.29 17.98
N ALA A 524 -14.69 10.98 18.20
CA ALA A 524 -15.88 10.22 17.82
C ALA A 524 -16.05 8.99 18.71
N LEU A 525 -17.29 8.66 18.99
CA LEU A 525 -17.70 7.37 19.55
C LEU A 525 -18.01 6.40 18.41
N PRO A 526 -18.12 5.08 18.68
CA PRO A 526 -18.57 4.15 17.65
C PRO A 526 -19.95 4.60 17.13
N PRO A 527 -20.16 4.59 15.80
CA PRO A 527 -21.46 4.93 15.25
C PRO A 527 -22.52 3.92 15.73
N PRO A 528 -23.79 4.31 15.83
CA PRO A 528 -24.86 3.37 16.15
C PRO A 528 -24.86 2.19 15.17
N ARG A 529 -24.91 0.99 15.70
CA ARG A 529 -24.87 -0.26 14.93
C ARG A 529 -26.22 -0.93 14.93
N GLN A 530 -26.76 -1.15 13.74
CA GLN A 530 -27.96 -1.97 13.58
C GLN A 530 -27.57 -3.44 13.48
N ILE A 531 -28.26 -4.28 14.25
CA ILE A 531 -28.09 -5.74 14.25
C ILE A 531 -29.44 -6.35 13.92
N TYR A 532 -29.51 -7.03 12.80
CA TYR A 532 -30.69 -7.79 12.35
C TYR A 532 -30.59 -9.21 12.89
N SER A 533 -31.55 -9.63 13.70
CA SER A 533 -31.55 -10.97 14.31
C SER A 533 -32.71 -11.83 13.82
N LEU A 534 -32.41 -13.07 13.46
CA LEU A 534 -33.38 -14.05 13.02
C LEU A 534 -33.36 -15.30 13.91
N THR A 535 -34.52 -15.82 14.25
CA THR A 535 -34.66 -17.08 15.01
C THR A 535 -34.34 -18.28 14.10
N ASP A 536 -34.96 -18.30 12.94
CA ASP A 536 -34.81 -19.36 11.95
C ASP A 536 -34.59 -18.71 10.55
N PRO A 537 -33.35 -18.59 10.13
CA PRO A 537 -33.07 -18.03 8.81
C PRO A 537 -33.66 -18.86 7.68
N VAL A 538 -33.76 -20.18 7.84
CA VAL A 538 -34.32 -21.05 6.79
C VAL A 538 -35.82 -20.80 6.61
N ALA A 539 -36.58 -20.76 7.69
CA ALA A 539 -37.99 -20.41 7.65
C ALA A 539 -38.23 -18.95 7.20
N HIS A 540 -37.34 -18.03 7.61
CA HIS A 540 -37.44 -16.60 7.23
C HIS A 540 -37.19 -16.38 5.73
N ALA A 541 -36.46 -17.28 5.07
CA ALA A 541 -36.11 -17.16 3.64
C ALA A 541 -37.33 -17.09 2.71
N ALA A 542 -38.48 -17.58 3.16
CA ALA A 542 -39.74 -17.46 2.43
C ALA A 542 -40.28 -16.00 2.42
N LYS A 543 -39.95 -15.21 3.44
CA LYS A 543 -40.36 -13.80 3.58
C LYS A 543 -39.33 -12.85 3.00
N ASN A 544 -38.09 -13.04 3.35
CA ASN A 544 -36.95 -12.20 2.93
C ASN A 544 -35.70 -13.04 2.77
N LEU A 545 -35.46 -13.46 1.54
CA LEU A 545 -34.30 -14.30 1.21
C LEU A 545 -32.95 -13.64 1.46
N PRO A 546 -32.70 -12.35 1.12
CA PRO A 546 -31.46 -11.67 1.45
C PRO A 546 -31.15 -11.64 2.95
N GLU A 547 -32.12 -11.28 3.81
CA GLU A 547 -31.92 -11.25 5.26
C GLU A 547 -31.58 -12.63 5.83
N ALA A 548 -32.29 -13.65 5.37
CA ALA A 548 -32.02 -15.03 5.73
C ALA A 548 -30.59 -15.47 5.35
N ALA A 549 -30.17 -15.19 4.13
CA ALA A 549 -28.83 -15.53 3.65
C ALA A 549 -27.75 -14.79 4.45
N LEU A 550 -27.94 -13.50 4.73
CA LEU A 550 -26.98 -12.71 5.49
C LEU A 550 -26.85 -13.19 6.94
N ALA A 551 -27.94 -13.63 7.55
CA ALA A 551 -27.91 -14.23 8.89
C ALA A 551 -27.16 -15.58 8.90
N ILE A 552 -27.27 -16.40 7.85
CA ILE A 552 -26.50 -17.64 7.70
C ILE A 552 -25.01 -17.31 7.46
N ILE A 553 -24.71 -16.32 6.62
CA ILE A 553 -23.33 -15.83 6.39
C ILE A 553 -22.71 -15.41 7.74
N ALA A 554 -23.44 -14.66 8.55
CA ALA A 554 -23.00 -14.23 9.87
C ALA A 554 -22.77 -15.44 10.82
N LYS A 555 -23.66 -16.44 10.83
CA LYS A 555 -23.49 -17.67 11.63
C LYS A 555 -22.15 -18.35 11.39
N TYR A 556 -21.70 -18.39 10.15
CA TYR A 556 -20.44 -19.06 9.76
C TYR A 556 -19.27 -18.08 9.66
N ALA A 557 -19.45 -16.83 10.02
CA ALA A 557 -18.47 -15.76 9.82
C ALA A 557 -17.88 -15.78 8.40
N ALA A 558 -18.70 -16.06 7.39
CA ALA A 558 -18.25 -16.26 6.03
C ALA A 558 -17.93 -14.94 5.33
N CYS A 559 -16.98 -14.98 4.41
CA CYS A 559 -16.70 -13.88 3.47
C CYS A 559 -17.76 -13.88 2.36
N LYS A 560 -18.13 -12.70 1.89
CA LYS A 560 -19.04 -12.49 0.76
C LYS A 560 -18.50 -11.37 -0.14
N TRP A 561 -18.29 -11.67 -1.40
CA TRP A 561 -17.93 -10.69 -2.42
C TRP A 561 -19.04 -10.59 -3.45
N ASP A 562 -19.66 -9.43 -3.55
CA ASP A 562 -20.67 -9.11 -4.57
C ASP A 562 -20.02 -8.31 -5.69
N LEU A 563 -19.85 -8.93 -6.84
CA LEU A 563 -19.12 -8.29 -7.95
C LEU A 563 -19.92 -7.16 -8.60
N ALA A 564 -21.21 -7.02 -8.28
CA ALA A 564 -22.00 -5.84 -8.66
C ALA A 564 -21.52 -4.55 -7.96
N ASP A 565 -20.92 -4.71 -6.78
CA ASP A 565 -20.36 -3.62 -5.96
C ASP A 565 -18.86 -3.42 -6.20
N ALA A 566 -18.31 -3.98 -7.27
CA ALA A 566 -16.90 -3.84 -7.60
C ALA A 566 -16.53 -2.41 -8.04
N HIS A 567 -15.28 -2.06 -7.86
CA HIS A 567 -14.73 -0.71 -8.05
C HIS A 567 -13.71 -0.68 -9.19
N THR A 568 -13.60 0.49 -9.83
CA THR A 568 -12.61 0.77 -10.90
C THR A 568 -11.20 0.96 -10.38
N ASP A 569 -11.07 1.22 -9.13
CA ASP A 569 -9.82 1.40 -8.41
C ASP A 569 -9.95 0.67 -7.08
N TYR A 570 -8.91 0.64 -6.27
CA TYR A 570 -8.94 -0.08 -4.99
C TYR A 570 -10.24 0.12 -4.19
N VAL A 571 -10.39 -0.58 -3.06
CA VAL A 571 -11.59 -0.68 -2.20
C VAL A 571 -12.40 0.62 -2.00
N LEU A 572 -11.81 1.75 -2.29
CA LEU A 572 -12.44 3.06 -2.14
C LEU A 572 -12.55 3.83 -3.47
N GLY A 573 -12.27 3.18 -4.57
CA GLY A 573 -12.49 3.74 -5.90
C GLY A 573 -13.96 3.94 -6.23
N ALA A 574 -14.23 4.56 -7.37
CA ALA A 574 -15.59 4.71 -7.86
C ALA A 574 -16.19 3.33 -8.22
N PRO A 575 -17.50 3.12 -8.00
CA PRO A 575 -18.17 1.92 -8.47
C PRO A 575 -17.97 1.73 -9.97
N ALA A 576 -17.62 0.51 -10.37
CA ALA A 576 -17.38 0.18 -11.77
C ALA A 576 -18.67 0.29 -12.60
N ARG A 577 -18.58 0.98 -13.73
CA ARG A 577 -19.64 1.08 -14.73
C ARG A 577 -19.47 0.01 -15.81
N PRO A 578 -20.50 -0.29 -16.56
CA PRO A 578 -20.39 -1.24 -17.69
C PRO A 578 -19.24 -0.88 -18.64
N GLY A 579 -18.38 -1.83 -18.94
CA GLY A 579 -17.20 -1.67 -19.79
C GLY A 579 -15.95 -1.15 -19.07
N GLU A 580 -16.06 -0.69 -17.83
CA GLU A 580 -14.90 -0.26 -17.04
C GLU A 580 -14.17 -1.45 -16.40
N ALA A 581 -12.88 -1.31 -16.23
CA ALA A 581 -12.06 -2.32 -15.57
C ALA A 581 -12.45 -2.50 -14.09
N VAL A 582 -12.62 -3.75 -13.67
CA VAL A 582 -12.82 -4.13 -12.26
C VAL A 582 -11.46 -4.31 -11.61
N ARG A 583 -11.21 -3.62 -10.51
CA ARG A 583 -9.93 -3.66 -9.80
C ARG A 583 -10.03 -4.08 -8.34
N ALA A 584 -11.18 -3.94 -7.72
CA ALA A 584 -11.38 -4.34 -6.33
C ALA A 584 -12.84 -4.63 -6.02
N VAL A 585 -13.08 -5.47 -5.02
CA VAL A 585 -14.39 -5.70 -4.39
C VAL A 585 -14.19 -5.90 -2.90
N SER A 586 -15.03 -5.27 -2.08
CA SER A 586 -14.98 -5.43 -0.63
C SER A 586 -15.64 -6.74 -0.19
N ASP A 587 -15.13 -7.34 0.90
CA ASP A 587 -15.86 -8.37 1.63
C ASP A 587 -17.04 -7.70 2.35
N SER A 588 -18.24 -8.07 1.96
CA SER A 588 -19.50 -7.61 2.57
C SER A 588 -20.14 -8.71 3.45
N GLY A 589 -19.38 -9.74 3.81
CA GLY A 589 -19.77 -10.77 4.76
C GLY A 589 -19.66 -10.34 6.21
N PHE A 590 -19.66 -11.30 7.11
CA PHE A 590 -19.51 -11.06 8.54
C PHE A 590 -18.21 -10.35 8.88
N GLY A 591 -18.29 -9.32 9.72
CA GLY A 591 -17.12 -8.57 10.18
C GLY A 591 -16.38 -7.89 9.04
N SER A 592 -17.12 -7.23 8.13
CA SER A 592 -16.60 -6.48 7.00
C SER A 592 -15.49 -5.52 7.45
N SER A 593 -14.30 -6.07 7.64
CA SER A 593 -13.12 -5.25 7.82
C SER A 593 -12.74 -4.67 6.45
N PRO A 594 -12.42 -3.36 6.36
CA PRO A 594 -11.84 -2.80 5.15
C PRO A 594 -10.60 -3.56 4.64
N GLY A 595 -10.07 -4.46 5.48
CA GLY A 595 -8.92 -5.28 5.18
C GLY A 595 -9.13 -6.50 4.30
N ASN A 596 -10.36 -6.97 4.07
CA ASN A 596 -10.64 -8.20 3.32
C ASN A 596 -11.07 -7.94 1.87
N ALA A 597 -10.61 -6.85 1.29
CA ALA A 597 -10.88 -6.58 -0.11
C ALA A 597 -10.12 -7.54 -1.01
N MET A 598 -10.81 -8.06 -2.00
CA MET A 598 -10.20 -8.64 -3.18
C MET A 598 -9.69 -7.53 -4.07
N GLU A 599 -8.42 -7.56 -4.40
CA GLU A 599 -7.80 -6.58 -5.27
C GLU A 599 -7.15 -7.25 -6.47
N MET A 600 -7.07 -6.52 -7.56
CA MET A 600 -6.29 -7.00 -8.69
C MET A 600 -4.82 -7.11 -8.35
N LEU A 601 -4.23 -8.18 -8.89
CA LEU A 601 -2.79 -8.27 -9.09
C LEU A 601 -2.41 -7.15 -10.06
N ASN A 602 -1.80 -6.13 -9.53
CA ASN A 602 -1.70 -4.86 -10.15
C ASN A 602 -1.01 -4.85 -11.50
N ALA A 603 -1.48 -3.94 -12.30
CA ALA A 603 -0.74 -3.26 -13.35
C ALA A 603 0.69 -2.75 -12.99
N ILE A 604 1.14 -2.81 -11.74
CA ILE A 604 2.52 -2.50 -11.33
C ILE A 604 3.52 -3.48 -11.94
N ASN A 605 3.14 -4.70 -12.23
CA ASN A 605 4.01 -5.66 -12.92
C ASN A 605 3.83 -5.65 -14.45
N LYS A 606 3.47 -4.52 -15.04
CA LYS A 606 3.59 -4.33 -16.49
C LYS A 606 4.99 -4.65 -17.03
N ASP A 607 5.99 -4.65 -16.16
CA ASP A 607 7.39 -4.93 -16.50
C ASP A 607 7.78 -6.42 -16.44
N SER A 608 6.87 -7.30 -16.01
CA SER A 608 7.08 -8.73 -16.22
C SER A 608 6.66 -9.09 -17.65
N PRO A 609 7.58 -9.59 -18.50
CA PRO A 609 7.22 -9.99 -19.88
C PRO A 609 6.07 -10.99 -19.94
N ALA A 610 5.89 -11.79 -18.90
CA ALA A 610 4.77 -12.73 -18.76
C ALA A 610 3.43 -12.07 -18.39
N MET A 611 3.45 -10.82 -17.89
CA MET A 611 2.29 -10.11 -17.37
C MET A 611 1.78 -8.99 -18.30
N GLY A 612 2.61 -8.54 -19.24
CA GLY A 612 2.33 -7.37 -20.09
C GLY A 612 1.22 -7.54 -21.13
N THR A 613 0.70 -8.76 -21.28
CA THR A 613 -0.36 -9.08 -22.27
C THR A 613 -1.73 -9.37 -21.63
N MET A 614 -1.84 -9.33 -20.31
CA MET A 614 -3.07 -9.73 -19.64
C MET A 614 -4.07 -8.57 -19.50
N ALA A 615 -5.29 -8.82 -19.96
CA ALA A 615 -6.38 -7.87 -19.85
C ALA A 615 -6.98 -7.84 -18.42
N LEU A 616 -7.54 -6.71 -18.04
CA LEU A 616 -8.29 -6.57 -16.80
C LEU A 616 -9.69 -7.15 -16.97
N PRO A 617 -10.28 -7.80 -15.94
CA PRO A 617 -11.68 -8.09 -15.97
C PRO A 617 -12.48 -6.79 -16.04
N VAL A 618 -13.63 -6.84 -16.72
CA VAL A 618 -14.46 -5.66 -16.92
C VAL A 618 -15.84 -5.83 -16.28
N MET A 619 -16.43 -4.72 -15.86
CA MET A 619 -17.81 -4.73 -15.41
C MET A 619 -18.75 -4.97 -16.61
N ARG A 620 -19.58 -5.97 -16.51
CA ARG A 620 -20.63 -6.26 -17.49
C ARG A 620 -22.02 -6.16 -16.87
N VAL A 621 -23.00 -5.79 -17.69
CA VAL A 621 -24.42 -5.87 -17.32
C VAL A 621 -25.13 -6.80 -18.30
N THR A 622 -25.67 -7.88 -17.78
CA THR A 622 -26.44 -8.85 -18.57
C THR A 622 -27.85 -8.95 -17.95
N LYS A 623 -28.88 -8.65 -18.74
CA LYS A 623 -30.30 -8.65 -18.27
C LYS A 623 -30.50 -7.84 -16.97
N GLY A 624 -29.86 -6.68 -16.88
CA GLY A 624 -29.93 -5.78 -15.70
C GLY A 624 -29.11 -6.21 -14.48
N LYS A 625 -28.35 -7.30 -14.57
CA LYS A 625 -27.47 -7.78 -13.49
C LYS A 625 -26.02 -7.46 -13.80
N LYS A 626 -25.34 -6.83 -12.84
CA LYS A 626 -23.91 -6.54 -12.92
C LYS A 626 -23.09 -7.78 -12.54
N SER A 627 -21.95 -7.93 -13.17
CA SER A 627 -20.99 -9.01 -12.93
C SER A 627 -19.59 -8.60 -13.36
N MET A 628 -18.59 -9.29 -12.85
CA MET A 628 -17.22 -9.20 -13.35
C MET A 628 -17.03 -10.20 -14.50
N ASP A 629 -16.74 -9.70 -15.69
CA ASP A 629 -16.49 -10.51 -16.89
C ASP A 629 -14.99 -10.78 -17.03
N CYS A 630 -14.63 -12.06 -16.97
CA CYS A 630 -13.27 -12.56 -17.09
C CYS A 630 -13.06 -13.19 -18.46
N ASN A 631 -11.86 -13.06 -19.02
CA ASN A 631 -11.46 -13.72 -20.26
C ASN A 631 -10.47 -14.83 -19.94
N ALA A 632 -10.79 -16.06 -20.34
CA ALA A 632 -10.00 -17.26 -20.05
C ALA A 632 -8.54 -17.17 -20.46
N ASP A 633 -8.26 -16.52 -21.57
CA ASP A 633 -6.93 -16.55 -22.20
C ASP A 633 -5.99 -15.45 -21.70
N ASN A 634 -6.51 -14.35 -21.21
CA ASN A 634 -5.72 -13.13 -20.96
C ASN A 634 -6.12 -12.33 -19.71
N THR A 635 -6.87 -12.90 -18.76
CA THR A 635 -7.39 -12.10 -17.65
C THR A 635 -6.87 -12.61 -16.31
N PHE A 636 -6.27 -11.73 -15.54
CA PHE A 636 -6.17 -11.90 -14.08
C PHE A 636 -7.51 -11.48 -13.45
N GLY A 637 -7.99 -12.30 -12.54
CA GLY A 637 -9.07 -11.90 -11.65
C GLY A 637 -8.57 -11.10 -10.44
N LEU A 638 -9.27 -11.23 -9.33
CA LEU A 638 -8.99 -10.52 -8.09
C LEU A 638 -8.24 -11.41 -7.11
N TRP A 639 -7.46 -10.77 -6.24
CA TRP A 639 -6.62 -11.46 -5.27
C TRP A 639 -6.68 -10.80 -3.89
N CYS A 640 -6.75 -11.62 -2.84
CA CYS A 640 -6.62 -11.21 -1.45
C CYS A 640 -5.55 -12.07 -0.77
N LYS A 641 -4.58 -11.44 -0.11
CA LYS A 641 -3.41 -12.12 0.43
C LYS A 641 -3.15 -11.72 1.88
N LYS A 642 -2.94 -12.70 2.74
CA LYS A 642 -2.69 -12.52 4.18
C LYS A 642 -1.20 -12.49 4.52
N SER A 643 -0.42 -13.35 3.92
CA SER A 643 1.02 -13.50 4.20
C SER A 643 1.81 -13.69 2.91
N VAL A 644 3.11 -13.52 2.94
CA VAL A 644 4.08 -13.64 1.83
C VAL A 644 3.94 -12.54 0.78
N SER A 645 4.99 -11.73 0.59
CA SER A 645 5.03 -10.72 -0.45
C SER A 645 5.51 -11.33 -1.78
N MET A 646 4.80 -11.02 -2.85
CA MET A 646 5.33 -11.11 -4.22
C MET A 646 5.61 -9.69 -4.72
N PRO A 647 6.51 -9.52 -5.68
CA PRO A 647 6.71 -8.19 -6.27
C PRO A 647 5.39 -7.56 -6.69
N GLY A 648 5.10 -6.36 -6.20
CA GLY A 648 3.91 -5.59 -6.54
C GLY A 648 2.66 -5.85 -5.68
N ILE A 649 2.63 -6.86 -4.80
CA ILE A 649 1.52 -7.10 -3.88
C ILE A 649 2.04 -7.25 -2.47
N GLN A 650 1.64 -6.34 -1.60
CA GLN A 650 1.95 -6.44 -0.19
C GLN A 650 0.90 -7.29 0.53
N PRO A 651 1.31 -8.20 1.40
CA PRO A 651 0.39 -8.95 2.23
C PRO A 651 -0.28 -7.99 3.23
N ASN A 652 -1.56 -8.21 3.48
CA ASN A 652 -2.24 -7.58 4.58
C ASN A 652 -2.58 -8.66 5.62
N PRO A 653 -1.90 -8.68 6.77
CA PRO A 653 -2.13 -9.69 7.81
C PRO A 653 -3.54 -9.63 8.40
N LYS A 654 -4.26 -8.51 8.23
CA LYS A 654 -5.67 -8.37 8.60
C LYS A 654 -6.63 -9.02 7.61
N ASN A 655 -6.15 -9.42 6.44
CA ASN A 655 -6.97 -10.19 5.51
C ASN A 655 -7.33 -11.54 6.12
N ARG A 656 -8.60 -11.86 6.07
CA ARG A 656 -9.16 -13.07 6.65
C ARG A 656 -9.28 -14.13 5.56
N VAL A 657 -8.51 -15.21 5.68
CA VAL A 657 -8.76 -16.43 4.92
C VAL A 657 -9.68 -17.30 5.77
N PRO A 658 -10.89 -17.61 5.31
CA PRO A 658 -11.94 -18.14 6.19
C PRO A 658 -11.69 -19.58 6.65
N TYR A 659 -10.87 -20.36 5.95
CA TYR A 659 -10.65 -21.77 6.28
C TYR A 659 -9.28 -22.28 5.81
N ASN A 660 -8.82 -23.40 6.37
CA ASN A 660 -7.77 -24.25 5.84
C ASN A 660 -8.36 -25.51 5.18
N ILE A 661 -7.57 -26.23 4.39
CA ILE A 661 -8.09 -27.36 3.58
C ILE A 661 -8.71 -28.47 4.43
N GLU A 662 -8.13 -28.77 5.60
CA GLU A 662 -8.62 -29.76 6.56
C GLU A 662 -9.86 -29.31 7.34
N ASP A 663 -10.14 -28.01 7.39
CA ASP A 663 -11.33 -27.50 8.04
C ASP A 663 -12.61 -27.95 7.30
N ALA A 664 -13.69 -28.16 8.04
CA ALA A 664 -15.00 -28.13 7.40
C ALA A 664 -15.22 -26.76 6.78
N HIS A 665 -15.53 -26.71 5.49
CA HIS A 665 -15.68 -25.45 4.77
C HIS A 665 -16.65 -25.56 3.58
N PHE A 666 -17.06 -24.40 3.09
CA PHE A 666 -17.92 -24.29 1.91
C PHE A 666 -17.54 -23.08 1.06
N VAL A 667 -17.76 -23.20 -0.25
CA VAL A 667 -17.67 -22.09 -1.20
C VAL A 667 -18.89 -22.18 -2.13
N ILE A 668 -19.54 -21.06 -2.36
CA ILE A 668 -20.68 -20.92 -3.27
C ILE A 668 -20.38 -19.77 -4.22
N ALA A 669 -20.55 -19.98 -5.52
CA ALA A 669 -20.33 -18.95 -6.54
C ALA A 669 -21.49 -18.93 -7.55
N ALA A 670 -21.95 -17.73 -7.87
CA ALA A 670 -22.86 -17.51 -8.98
C ALA A 670 -22.07 -17.06 -10.20
N VAL A 671 -22.17 -17.79 -11.31
CA VAL A 671 -21.38 -17.61 -12.52
C VAL A 671 -22.20 -17.78 -13.79
N SER A 672 -21.68 -17.24 -14.90
CA SER A 672 -22.11 -17.58 -16.26
C SER A 672 -20.86 -17.87 -17.10
N ILE A 673 -20.82 -19.02 -17.80
CA ILE A 673 -19.65 -19.39 -18.61
C ILE A 673 -19.73 -18.81 -20.02
N SER A 674 -18.57 -18.41 -20.57
CA SER A 674 -18.44 -18.02 -21.97
C SER A 674 -17.73 -19.14 -22.73
N GLY A 675 -18.52 -19.96 -23.48
CA GLY A 675 -17.99 -21.03 -24.29
C GLY A 675 -17.85 -22.39 -23.59
N ALA A 676 -17.71 -23.45 -24.40
CA ALA A 676 -17.84 -24.84 -23.97
C ALA A 676 -16.53 -25.49 -23.44
N ALA A 677 -15.38 -24.88 -23.67
CA ALA A 677 -14.07 -25.48 -23.36
C ALA A 677 -13.38 -24.90 -22.12
N ASN A 678 -14.12 -24.24 -21.26
CA ASN A 678 -13.57 -23.55 -20.08
C ASN A 678 -12.90 -24.54 -19.09
N THR A 679 -11.68 -24.25 -18.67
CA THR A 679 -10.94 -25.00 -17.65
C THR A 679 -10.49 -24.10 -16.51
N GLY A 680 -11.10 -22.92 -16.37
CA GLY A 680 -10.67 -21.87 -15.46
C GLY A 680 -11.16 -22.02 -14.03
N VAL A 681 -10.52 -21.29 -13.13
CA VAL A 681 -10.83 -21.25 -11.70
C VAL A 681 -11.74 -20.06 -11.40
N VAL A 682 -12.88 -20.33 -10.76
CA VAL A 682 -13.82 -19.31 -10.28
C VAL A 682 -13.37 -18.76 -8.94
N PHE A 683 -13.00 -19.63 -8.01
CA PHE A 683 -12.50 -19.31 -6.69
C PHE A 683 -11.42 -20.29 -6.25
N GLN A 684 -10.37 -19.77 -5.64
CA GLN A 684 -9.33 -20.57 -5.01
C GLN A 684 -8.94 -19.99 -3.66
N ALA A 685 -8.85 -20.85 -2.65
CA ALA A 685 -8.13 -20.58 -1.41
C ALA A 685 -6.89 -21.47 -1.38
N SER A 686 -5.72 -20.89 -1.11
CA SER A 686 -4.46 -21.64 -1.18
C SER A 686 -3.36 -21.04 -0.31
N LYS A 687 -2.28 -21.79 -0.13
CA LYS A 687 -0.97 -21.27 0.19
C LYS A 687 -0.35 -20.66 -1.08
N THR A 688 0.65 -19.81 -0.95
CA THR A 688 1.30 -19.14 -2.10
C THR A 688 1.99 -20.09 -3.08
N GLU A 689 2.23 -21.33 -2.71
CA GLU A 689 3.12 -22.27 -3.39
C GLU A 689 2.39 -23.58 -3.70
N GLU A 690 1.26 -23.55 -4.38
CA GLU A 690 0.58 -24.69 -4.99
C GLU A 690 -0.01 -25.77 -4.11
N LEU A 691 0.73 -26.23 -3.13
CA LEU A 691 0.25 -27.15 -2.15
C LEU A 691 -0.78 -26.43 -1.28
N HIS A 692 -1.70 -27.17 -0.68
CA HIS A 692 -2.74 -26.58 0.18
C HIS A 692 -3.75 -25.72 -0.62
N THR A 693 -4.38 -26.33 -1.60
CA THR A 693 -5.34 -25.65 -2.47
C THR A 693 -6.75 -26.22 -2.30
N SER A 694 -7.75 -25.33 -2.19
CA SER A 694 -9.18 -25.63 -2.36
C SER A 694 -9.70 -24.76 -3.49
N GLU A 695 -10.25 -25.36 -4.54
CA GLU A 695 -10.72 -24.63 -5.72
C GLU A 695 -12.10 -25.07 -6.20
N LEU A 696 -12.87 -24.09 -6.67
CA LEU A 696 -14.11 -24.23 -7.38
C LEU A 696 -13.95 -23.62 -8.77
N GLY A 697 -14.30 -24.37 -9.82
CA GLY A 697 -14.13 -23.89 -11.18
C GLY A 697 -14.64 -24.88 -12.21
N PHE A 698 -13.89 -25.05 -13.28
CA PHE A 698 -14.25 -25.88 -14.42
C PHE A 698 -13.07 -26.75 -14.88
N ASP A 699 -13.37 -27.95 -15.30
CA ASP A 699 -12.46 -28.83 -16.02
C ASP A 699 -13.07 -29.19 -17.37
N LYS A 700 -12.43 -28.73 -18.48
CA LYS A 700 -12.92 -28.97 -19.85
C LYS A 700 -14.40 -28.60 -20.07
N GLY A 701 -14.83 -27.51 -19.44
CA GLY A 701 -16.18 -26.98 -19.50
C GLY A 701 -17.21 -27.68 -18.60
N LEU A 702 -16.77 -28.59 -17.75
CA LEU A 702 -17.60 -29.25 -16.72
C LEU A 702 -17.34 -28.56 -15.37
N PRO A 703 -18.36 -28.22 -14.58
CA PRO A 703 -18.18 -27.76 -13.21
C PRO A 703 -17.30 -28.73 -12.41
N ALA A 704 -16.31 -28.19 -11.72
CA ALA A 704 -15.33 -29.02 -11.00
C ALA A 704 -14.92 -28.39 -9.67
N ALA A 705 -14.53 -29.25 -8.73
CA ALA A 705 -13.90 -28.89 -7.48
C ALA A 705 -12.61 -29.66 -7.31
N ARG A 706 -11.59 -29.04 -6.73
CA ARG A 706 -10.31 -29.69 -6.48
C ARG A 706 -9.73 -29.26 -5.14
N TRP A 707 -9.14 -30.21 -4.43
CA TRP A 707 -8.39 -30.01 -3.20
C TRP A 707 -7.01 -30.65 -3.32
N ILE A 708 -5.99 -29.97 -2.83
CA ILE A 708 -4.63 -30.48 -2.69
C ILE A 708 -4.16 -30.16 -1.28
N ASP A 709 -3.86 -31.16 -0.47
CA ASP A 709 -3.43 -30.96 0.91
C ASP A 709 -1.91 -30.76 1.05
N ALA A 710 -1.45 -30.59 2.28
CA ALA A 710 -0.04 -30.39 2.63
C ALA A 710 0.89 -31.56 2.24
N LYS A 711 0.32 -32.76 2.04
CA LYS A 711 1.06 -33.96 1.61
C LYS A 711 0.98 -34.18 0.10
N GLY A 712 0.31 -33.28 -0.65
CA GLY A 712 0.10 -33.42 -2.08
C GLY A 712 -1.05 -34.39 -2.44
N GLN A 713 -1.86 -34.83 -1.47
CA GLN A 713 -3.04 -35.62 -1.75
C GLN A 713 -4.03 -34.76 -2.56
N THR A 714 -4.40 -35.26 -3.73
CA THR A 714 -5.33 -34.57 -4.63
C THR A 714 -6.66 -35.28 -4.66
N VAL A 715 -7.74 -34.49 -4.51
CA VAL A 715 -9.12 -34.95 -4.72
C VAL A 715 -9.76 -34.02 -5.74
N GLN A 716 -10.37 -34.61 -6.76
CA GLN A 716 -11.11 -33.85 -7.78
C GLN A 716 -12.52 -34.41 -7.92
N LEU A 717 -13.50 -33.54 -7.90
CA LEU A 717 -14.89 -33.83 -8.23
C LEU A 717 -15.26 -33.09 -9.51
N VAL A 718 -15.92 -33.79 -10.45
CA VAL A 718 -16.32 -33.22 -11.74
C VAL A 718 -17.79 -33.52 -11.99
N SER A 719 -18.55 -32.52 -12.40
CA SER A 719 -19.95 -32.72 -12.80
C SER A 719 -20.04 -33.57 -14.07
N PRO A 720 -21.01 -34.49 -14.17
CA PRO A 720 -21.22 -35.24 -15.40
C PRO A 720 -21.79 -34.36 -16.52
N GLU A 721 -22.37 -33.21 -16.21
CA GLU A 721 -23.06 -32.35 -17.17
C GLU A 721 -22.39 -30.97 -17.31
N ARG A 722 -22.41 -30.43 -18.52
CA ARG A 722 -21.97 -29.08 -18.84
C ARG A 722 -23.05 -28.07 -18.50
N LEU A 723 -22.62 -26.84 -18.20
CA LEU A 723 -23.52 -25.71 -18.10
C LEU A 723 -23.84 -25.16 -19.51
N PRO A 724 -25.05 -24.66 -19.71
CA PRO A 724 -25.37 -23.91 -20.93
C PRO A 724 -24.51 -22.63 -21.00
N PRO A 725 -23.91 -22.28 -22.13
CA PRO A 725 -23.19 -21.01 -22.28
C PRO A 725 -24.12 -19.81 -22.02
N ASP A 726 -23.52 -18.76 -21.43
CA ASP A 726 -24.19 -17.48 -21.12
C ASP A 726 -25.43 -17.55 -20.23
N ALA A 727 -25.70 -18.72 -19.65
CA ALA A 727 -26.73 -18.90 -18.65
C ALA A 727 -26.16 -18.83 -17.24
N PRO A 728 -26.77 -18.08 -16.30
CA PRO A 728 -26.33 -18.06 -14.94
C PRO A 728 -26.54 -19.45 -14.28
N ALA A 729 -25.58 -19.82 -13.43
CA ALA A 729 -25.63 -21.02 -12.60
C ALA A 729 -25.01 -20.73 -11.24
N VAL A 730 -25.43 -21.50 -10.24
CA VAL A 730 -24.80 -21.49 -8.91
C VAL A 730 -24.04 -22.79 -8.72
N LEU A 731 -22.75 -22.66 -8.43
CA LEU A 731 -21.87 -23.76 -8.08
C LEU A 731 -21.60 -23.71 -6.58
N ALA A 732 -21.58 -24.85 -5.92
CA ALA A 732 -21.23 -24.93 -4.52
C ALA A 732 -20.35 -26.16 -4.24
N ILE A 733 -19.36 -25.96 -3.38
CA ILE A 733 -18.62 -27.05 -2.77
C ILE A 733 -18.81 -27.03 -1.25
N THR A 734 -18.86 -28.20 -0.67
CA THR A 734 -18.71 -28.40 0.76
C THR A 734 -17.63 -29.43 1.01
N SER A 735 -16.84 -29.24 2.04
CA SER A 735 -15.81 -30.19 2.47
C SER A 735 -15.89 -30.37 3.98
N ALA A 736 -15.89 -31.61 4.40
CA ALA A 736 -15.69 -32.04 5.79
C ALA A 736 -14.87 -33.34 5.76
N VAL A 737 -14.35 -33.73 6.88
CA VAL A 737 -13.60 -35.00 6.98
C VAL A 737 -14.40 -36.18 6.40
N GLY A 738 -13.85 -36.82 5.36
CA GLY A 738 -14.49 -37.93 4.67
C GLY A 738 -15.74 -37.62 3.86
N LYS A 739 -16.04 -36.35 3.62
CA LYS A 739 -17.26 -35.91 2.90
C LYS A 739 -17.02 -34.64 2.10
N GLN A 740 -16.69 -34.78 0.82
CA GLN A 740 -16.65 -33.67 -0.13
C GLN A 740 -17.82 -33.75 -1.08
N LYS A 741 -18.42 -32.61 -1.43
CA LYS A 741 -19.54 -32.52 -2.35
C LYS A 741 -19.35 -31.36 -3.31
N LEU A 742 -19.73 -31.61 -4.57
CA LEU A 742 -19.93 -30.61 -5.61
C LEU A 742 -21.41 -30.51 -5.91
N ARG A 743 -21.94 -29.31 -5.90
CA ARG A 743 -23.35 -29.04 -6.23
C ARG A 743 -23.43 -28.04 -7.38
N VAL A 744 -24.44 -28.21 -8.20
CA VAL A 744 -24.80 -27.32 -9.31
C VAL A 744 -26.30 -27.00 -9.22
N ASN A 745 -26.66 -25.73 -9.10
CA ASN A 745 -28.06 -25.27 -8.97
C ASN A 745 -28.85 -26.07 -7.93
N SER A 746 -28.30 -26.18 -6.71
CA SER A 746 -28.84 -26.87 -5.55
C SER A 746 -28.88 -28.41 -5.64
N LYS A 747 -28.40 -29.00 -6.72
CA LYS A 747 -28.35 -30.46 -6.89
C LYS A 747 -26.92 -30.97 -6.66
N GLU A 748 -26.73 -31.97 -5.82
CA GLU A 748 -25.46 -32.68 -5.69
C GLU A 748 -25.18 -33.47 -6.98
N VAL A 749 -24.00 -33.20 -7.59
CA VAL A 749 -23.61 -33.78 -8.88
C VAL A 749 -22.39 -34.69 -8.78
N ALA A 750 -21.58 -34.51 -7.72
CA ALA A 750 -20.44 -35.38 -7.42
C ALA A 750 -20.11 -35.35 -5.92
N SER A 751 -19.56 -36.44 -5.39
CA SER A 751 -19.11 -36.53 -4.00
C SER A 751 -17.82 -37.34 -3.85
N GLY A 752 -17.11 -37.11 -2.74
CA GLY A 752 -15.86 -37.76 -2.36
C GLY A 752 -15.79 -38.03 -0.85
N ASN A 753 -14.78 -38.74 -0.42
CA ASN A 753 -14.62 -39.20 0.96
C ASN A 753 -13.18 -39.05 1.49
N ALA A 754 -12.45 -38.03 1.05
CA ALA A 754 -11.09 -37.80 1.48
C ALA A 754 -10.99 -37.11 2.84
N SER A 755 -9.85 -37.36 3.51
CA SER A 755 -9.40 -36.60 4.66
C SER A 755 -8.09 -35.91 4.33
N PHE A 756 -7.93 -34.68 4.76
CA PHE A 756 -6.78 -33.86 4.40
C PHE A 756 -5.83 -33.66 5.58
N ALA A 757 -4.54 -33.63 5.30
CA ALA A 757 -3.54 -33.23 6.28
C ALA A 757 -3.64 -31.74 6.60
N ALA A 758 -3.18 -31.38 7.82
CA ALA A 758 -3.13 -29.98 8.25
C ALA A 758 -2.42 -29.09 7.22
N SER A 759 -3.04 -27.96 6.90
CA SER A 759 -2.61 -27.02 5.87
C SER A 759 -2.67 -25.58 6.39
N THR A 760 -2.20 -24.64 5.57
CA THR A 760 -2.36 -23.22 5.86
C THR A 760 -2.71 -22.49 4.58
N CYS A 761 -3.92 -21.97 4.50
CA CYS A 761 -4.29 -21.05 3.44
C CYS A 761 -3.91 -19.60 3.81
N SER A 762 -3.29 -18.90 2.90
CA SER A 762 -2.82 -17.52 3.12
C SER A 762 -3.31 -16.54 2.05
N GLN A 763 -4.04 -17.02 1.08
CA GLN A 763 -4.59 -16.21 -0.01
C GLN A 763 -5.89 -16.75 -0.56
N MET A 764 -6.63 -15.88 -1.22
CA MET A 764 -7.86 -16.19 -1.96
C MET A 764 -7.83 -15.49 -3.31
N LEU A 765 -8.40 -16.13 -4.33
CA LEU A 765 -8.45 -15.66 -5.69
C LEU A 765 -9.86 -15.81 -6.25
N ILE A 766 -10.32 -14.84 -7.05
CA ILE A 766 -11.59 -14.90 -7.79
C ILE A 766 -11.32 -14.68 -9.27
N GLY A 767 -11.84 -15.55 -10.13
CA GLY A 767 -11.73 -15.47 -11.59
C GLY A 767 -10.42 -16.01 -12.16
N TRP A 768 -9.55 -16.54 -11.33
CA TRP A 768 -8.30 -17.19 -11.73
C TRP A 768 -7.72 -18.02 -10.58
N GLY A 769 -6.66 -18.78 -10.84
CA GLY A 769 -6.00 -19.59 -9.83
C GLY A 769 -4.52 -19.81 -10.14
N TYR A 770 -3.78 -20.29 -9.16
CA TYR A 770 -2.37 -20.70 -9.26
C TYR A 770 -2.23 -22.21 -9.36
N LEU A 771 -1.27 -22.64 -10.18
CA LEU A 771 -0.69 -23.96 -10.14
C LEU A 771 0.81 -23.79 -10.38
N SER A 772 1.66 -24.16 -9.43
CA SER A 772 3.12 -24.19 -9.59
C SER A 772 3.77 -22.85 -9.93
N TYR A 773 3.60 -21.81 -9.12
CA TYR A 773 4.12 -20.48 -9.42
C TYR A 773 3.64 -19.88 -10.76
N TYR A 774 2.90 -20.66 -11.57
CA TYR A 774 2.34 -20.19 -12.81
C TYR A 774 0.84 -19.95 -12.69
N PRO A 775 0.33 -18.84 -13.23
CA PRO A 775 -1.10 -18.64 -13.29
C PRO A 775 -1.74 -19.80 -14.10
N ARG A 776 -2.76 -20.45 -13.54
CA ARG A 776 -3.66 -21.29 -14.32
C ARG A 776 -4.49 -20.41 -15.22
N ALA A 777 -5.02 -21.00 -16.27
CA ALA A 777 -5.98 -20.33 -17.13
C ALA A 777 -7.07 -19.64 -16.31
N GLY A 778 -7.30 -18.37 -16.59
CA GLY A 778 -8.36 -17.59 -15.98
C GLY A 778 -9.74 -18.19 -16.26
N PHE A 779 -10.71 -17.82 -15.48
CA PHE A 779 -12.10 -18.19 -15.74
C PHE A 779 -12.60 -17.47 -16.99
N GLY A 780 -13.18 -18.24 -17.93
CA GLY A 780 -13.82 -17.67 -19.11
C GLY A 780 -15.32 -17.49 -18.87
N GLY A 781 -15.72 -16.31 -18.41
CA GLY A 781 -17.12 -16.02 -18.13
C GLY A 781 -17.32 -14.91 -17.12
N GLN A 782 -18.52 -14.81 -16.60
CA GLN A 782 -18.94 -13.80 -15.65
C GLN A 782 -19.03 -14.37 -14.23
N VAL A 783 -18.43 -13.69 -13.25
CA VAL A 783 -18.63 -13.96 -11.82
C VAL A 783 -19.57 -12.89 -11.25
N HIS A 784 -20.68 -13.32 -10.67
CA HIS A 784 -21.68 -12.43 -10.09
C HIS A 784 -21.42 -12.18 -8.59
N ALA A 785 -21.25 -13.26 -7.83
CA ALA A 785 -20.91 -13.18 -6.40
C ALA A 785 -20.27 -14.49 -5.93
N VAL A 786 -19.52 -14.40 -4.82
CA VAL A 786 -18.88 -15.54 -4.14
C VAL A 786 -19.10 -15.44 -2.64
N ILE A 787 -19.41 -16.58 -2.01
CA ILE A 787 -19.46 -16.76 -0.55
C ILE A 787 -18.48 -17.87 -0.19
N ALA A 788 -17.62 -17.66 0.81
CA ALA A 788 -16.70 -18.67 1.30
C ALA A 788 -16.60 -18.62 2.83
N GLY A 789 -16.73 -19.80 3.49
CA GLY A 789 -16.75 -19.85 4.95
C GLY A 789 -16.25 -21.17 5.53
N LYS A 790 -15.88 -21.11 6.81
CA LYS A 790 -15.57 -22.29 7.62
C LYS A 790 -16.86 -22.83 8.23
N GLY A 791 -16.96 -24.15 8.30
CA GLY A 791 -18.09 -24.85 8.87
C GLY A 791 -18.82 -25.73 7.87
N ALA A 792 -19.87 -26.41 8.32
CA ALA A 792 -20.70 -27.28 7.52
C ALA A 792 -22.17 -26.81 7.59
N PRO A 793 -22.61 -25.93 6.67
CA PRO A 793 -24.01 -25.55 6.58
C PRO A 793 -24.91 -26.77 6.39
N THR A 794 -26.08 -26.75 7.01
CA THR A 794 -27.10 -27.77 6.74
C THR A 794 -27.55 -27.71 5.28
N ALA A 795 -28.22 -28.76 4.81
CA ALA A 795 -28.71 -28.76 3.42
C ALA A 795 -29.69 -27.60 3.16
N ASP A 796 -30.53 -27.27 4.15
CA ASP A 796 -31.48 -26.17 4.03
C ASP A 796 -30.80 -24.80 4.04
N GLU A 797 -29.81 -24.59 4.92
CA GLU A 797 -29.00 -23.36 4.92
C GLU A 797 -28.25 -23.19 3.61
N LEU A 798 -27.67 -24.27 3.09
CA LEU A 798 -26.97 -24.23 1.82
C LEU A 798 -27.93 -23.88 0.67
N ASN A 799 -29.14 -24.45 0.66
CA ASN A 799 -30.19 -24.10 -0.30
C ASN A 799 -30.59 -22.62 -0.20
N VAL A 800 -30.68 -22.04 0.99
CA VAL A 800 -30.94 -20.60 1.16
C VAL A 800 -29.83 -19.75 0.55
N LEU A 801 -28.57 -20.09 0.83
CA LEU A 801 -27.41 -19.36 0.28
C LEU A 801 -27.33 -19.49 -1.26
N GLU A 802 -27.56 -20.67 -1.81
CA GLU A 802 -27.56 -20.90 -3.25
C GLU A 802 -28.71 -20.13 -3.95
N ARG A 803 -29.91 -20.14 -3.39
CA ARG A 803 -31.06 -19.37 -3.90
C ARG A 803 -30.79 -17.87 -3.85
N TYR A 804 -30.14 -17.40 -2.78
CA TYR A 804 -29.74 -16.00 -2.66
C TYR A 804 -28.77 -15.60 -3.80
N LEU A 805 -27.71 -16.39 -4.03
CA LEU A 805 -26.78 -16.12 -5.13
C LEU A 805 -27.43 -16.28 -6.52
N ALA A 806 -28.38 -17.20 -6.65
CA ALA A 806 -29.17 -17.32 -7.87
C ALA A 806 -29.96 -16.02 -8.16
N SER A 807 -30.55 -15.42 -7.14
CA SER A 807 -31.27 -14.14 -7.28
C SER A 807 -30.32 -12.97 -7.64
N VAL A 808 -29.10 -12.96 -7.11
CA VAL A 808 -28.05 -11.99 -7.46
C VAL A 808 -27.73 -12.10 -8.96
N ALA A 809 -27.52 -13.31 -9.46
CA ALA A 809 -27.21 -13.57 -10.87
C ALA A 809 -28.42 -13.46 -11.83
N GLY A 810 -29.62 -13.32 -11.31
CA GLY A 810 -30.86 -13.29 -12.11
C GLY A 810 -31.29 -14.64 -12.66
N LEU A 811 -30.93 -15.73 -11.97
CA LEU A 811 -31.39 -17.07 -12.29
C LEU A 811 -32.87 -17.21 -11.89
N THR A 812 -33.78 -17.25 -12.90
CA THR A 812 -35.23 -17.25 -12.68
C THR A 812 -35.83 -18.66 -12.62
N ARG A 813 -35.12 -19.69 -13.03
CA ARG A 813 -35.58 -21.06 -12.94
C ARG A 813 -35.56 -21.58 -11.51
N ALA A 814 -36.60 -22.28 -11.12
CA ALA A 814 -36.67 -22.91 -9.80
C ALA A 814 -35.39 -23.73 -9.56
N MET A 815 -34.64 -23.35 -8.54
CA MET A 815 -33.63 -24.21 -7.95
C MET A 815 -34.37 -25.37 -7.29
N GLY A 816 -34.09 -26.59 -7.71
CA GLY A 816 -34.81 -27.82 -7.27
C GLY A 816 -34.70 -28.08 -5.80
#